data_455a2e995ebd3ceb040e10dd413bf629
#
_entry.id   455a2e995ebd3ceb040e10dd413bf629
#
_cell.length_a   1.000
_cell.length_b   1.000
_cell.length_c   1.000
_cell.angle_alpha   90.00
_cell.angle_beta   90.00
_cell.angle_gamma   90.00
#
_symmetry.space_group_name_H-M   'P 1'
#
loop_
_entity.id
_entity.type
_entity.pdbx_description
1 polymer ?
#
loop_
_entity_poly.entity_id
_entity_poly.type
_entity_poly.pdbx_seq_one_letter_code
_entity_poly.pdbx_strand_id
1 'polypeptide(L)'
;MLVTPDTYDEALAYIKEYPTWTVDVETNGFNWYDANQICGIGVGVGLEPKTFYFPFRHFPSIDSVNLHPPQLFQLMETMNKCKTLIGYNVKFDLHFLENEGLIVEDKTLIDVIVLIRLTEPSDVREFSLTATIKRTYGEEAAEYDISTKKLLRKNKWYKDFSQAPATILGPYCEKDVEYTVKLYKDRLDKLHETKQKKVFELEQELTHVLYDMEKRGIPVDNNYAKEAAGKILQRQEQIKNRIFETVGHEFLITSPMQVGEALKSLGIESTVKTVKGNDSWGEEALAQVNHPVAGYMRQYRTLDKLRATYLEPYFDMNSVHTTFCNWGTLTGRLSSRNPNLQNLPRTHFKLSDDPLTDEDRDIVRGRISAAVSAKGGTFNNNLSNEVIDTWGFIGDESYNEQEETQISIRRLFVPRSDYTLVSFDYSQMEVRVFLDYFRNDDIDKLLKKENVDFHGEAATLAFGVKEGDSEYKYYRQMAKAITFGTIYGIGARKLGIQLGVSMQQASDYKKQYFKGLKGSQEFFEKVVRVVSSRGWIKNRFGRLYIVPKDLAYKGVNYLVQGTSADILSERMIEVHKYLQDKKSEILVQVHDEIICEIHNTELNDITPNIQKLLQKNSLGIPLEVDVEMCSPSWATKQDFTPISNEPSYVEEWAIDWS
;
A
#
# COMPACT_ATOMS: atom_id res chain seq x y z
N MET A 1 -16.86 8.73 32.69
CA MET A 1 -17.42 9.92 33.38
C MET A 1 -17.26 11.12 32.46
N LEU A 2 -18.37 11.76 32.07
CA LEU A 2 -18.33 13.04 31.38
C LEU A 2 -17.74 14.09 32.32
N VAL A 3 -16.62 14.71 31.95
CA VAL A 3 -15.93 15.72 32.73
C VAL A 3 -16.57 17.09 32.48
N THR A 4 -16.88 17.81 33.56
CA THR A 4 -17.42 19.16 33.52
C THR A 4 -16.39 20.13 34.11
N PRO A 5 -16.55 21.48 33.96
CA PRO A 5 -15.68 22.44 34.60
C PRO A 5 -15.50 22.18 36.10
N ASP A 6 -16.56 21.75 36.79
CA ASP A 6 -16.57 21.52 38.25
C ASP A 6 -15.83 20.21 38.65
N THR A 7 -15.76 19.21 37.75
CA THR A 7 -15.14 17.92 38.00
C THR A 7 -13.76 17.78 37.35
N TYR A 8 -13.30 18.78 36.61
CA TYR A 8 -12.07 18.73 35.82
C TYR A 8 -10.82 18.47 36.67
N ASP A 9 -10.64 19.24 37.77
CA ASP A 9 -9.46 19.14 38.61
C ASP A 9 -9.36 17.76 39.30
N GLU A 10 -10.49 17.19 39.71
CA GLU A 10 -10.56 15.84 40.25
C GLU A 10 -10.18 14.78 39.20
N ALA A 11 -10.74 14.89 37.98
CA ALA A 11 -10.44 13.98 36.89
C ALA A 11 -8.96 14.04 36.49
N LEU A 12 -8.40 15.24 36.34
CA LEU A 12 -7.00 15.45 36.00
C LEU A 12 -6.08 14.93 37.09
N ALA A 13 -6.38 15.17 38.38
CA ALA A 13 -5.63 14.67 39.49
C ALA A 13 -5.60 13.15 39.56
N TYR A 14 -6.69 12.49 39.13
CA TYR A 14 -6.77 11.04 39.08
C TYR A 14 -5.93 10.44 37.97
N ILE A 15 -6.08 10.92 36.73
CA ILE A 15 -5.42 10.32 35.55
C ILE A 15 -3.89 10.52 35.58
N LYS A 16 -3.39 11.63 36.13
CA LYS A 16 -1.94 11.92 36.19
C LYS A 16 -1.14 10.92 37.02
N GLU A 17 -1.78 10.16 37.92
CA GLU A 17 -1.13 9.12 38.73
C GLU A 17 -0.73 7.89 37.90
N TYR A 18 -1.20 7.77 36.67
CA TYR A 18 -0.96 6.64 35.80
C TYR A 18 0.03 6.99 34.66
N PRO A 19 1.10 6.17 34.49
CA PRO A 19 2.08 6.40 33.42
C PRO A 19 1.60 5.91 32.03
N THR A 20 0.46 5.21 31.98
CA THR A 20 -0.12 4.63 30.75
C THR A 20 -1.56 5.07 30.61
N TRP A 21 -1.88 5.67 29.47
CA TRP A 21 -3.23 6.13 29.14
C TRP A 21 -3.72 5.46 27.86
N THR A 22 -4.98 5.10 27.85
CA THR A 22 -5.70 4.73 26.62
C THR A 22 -6.47 5.95 26.16
N VAL A 23 -6.31 6.31 24.90
CA VAL A 23 -6.90 7.53 24.32
C VAL A 23 -7.75 7.20 23.10
N ASP A 24 -8.78 8.02 22.89
CA ASP A 24 -9.65 8.04 21.72
C ASP A 24 -10.15 9.47 21.54
N VAL A 25 -10.17 10.00 20.30
CA VAL A 25 -10.60 11.36 20.04
C VAL A 25 -11.85 11.42 19.17
N GLU A 26 -12.75 12.33 19.52
CA GLU A 26 -13.90 12.69 18.69
C GLU A 26 -13.62 14.02 17.98
N THR A 27 -13.90 14.08 16.68
CA THR A 27 -13.48 15.20 15.82
C THR A 27 -14.59 15.72 14.94
N ASN A 28 -14.44 16.94 14.43
CA ASN A 28 -15.37 17.54 13.48
C ASN A 28 -15.08 17.18 12.01
N GLY A 29 -14.20 16.20 11.78
CA GLY A 29 -13.84 15.68 10.46
C GLY A 29 -12.61 14.77 10.53
N PHE A 30 -12.11 14.31 9.39
CA PHE A 30 -11.05 13.31 9.33
C PHE A 30 -9.67 13.85 8.97
N ASN A 31 -9.60 15.08 8.44
CA ASN A 31 -8.37 15.66 7.91
C ASN A 31 -7.66 16.49 8.97
N TRP A 32 -6.84 15.86 9.79
CA TRP A 32 -6.07 16.50 10.86
C TRP A 32 -5.06 17.56 10.35
N TYR A 33 -4.65 17.46 9.07
CA TYR A 33 -3.76 18.40 8.38
C TYR A 33 -4.49 19.62 7.78
N ASP A 34 -5.78 19.73 7.99
CA ASP A 34 -6.67 20.80 7.54
C ASP A 34 -7.32 21.48 8.76
N ALA A 35 -8.40 22.19 8.58
CA ALA A 35 -9.10 22.92 9.64
C ALA A 35 -9.87 22.04 10.65
N ASN A 36 -9.79 20.70 10.56
CA ASN A 36 -10.49 19.81 11.48
C ASN A 36 -9.83 19.80 12.86
N GLN A 37 -10.66 19.71 13.90
CA GLN A 37 -10.27 19.83 15.30
C GLN A 37 -10.93 18.75 16.16
N ILE A 38 -10.34 18.51 17.32
CA ILE A 38 -10.93 17.68 18.38
C ILE A 38 -12.16 18.39 18.95
N CYS A 39 -13.27 17.67 19.11
CA CYS A 39 -14.41 18.11 19.90
C CYS A 39 -14.47 17.45 21.28
N GLY A 40 -13.81 16.32 21.46
CA GLY A 40 -13.67 15.67 22.75
C GLY A 40 -12.55 14.64 22.80
N ILE A 41 -12.05 14.37 24.00
CA ILE A 41 -10.97 13.43 24.27
C ILE A 41 -11.43 12.40 25.30
N GLY A 42 -11.44 11.14 24.94
CA GLY A 42 -11.61 10.00 25.82
C GLY A 42 -10.27 9.57 26.42
N VAL A 43 -10.22 9.41 27.73
CA VAL A 43 -9.04 8.91 28.45
C VAL A 43 -9.45 7.78 29.38
N GLY A 44 -8.74 6.65 29.28
CA GLY A 44 -8.87 5.51 30.19
C GLY A 44 -7.55 5.21 30.89
N VAL A 45 -7.59 4.92 32.17
CA VAL A 45 -6.42 4.56 32.96
C VAL A 45 -6.66 3.29 33.79
N GLY A 46 -5.63 2.46 33.90
CA GLY A 46 -5.71 1.17 34.61
C GLY A 46 -6.20 0.02 33.71
N LEU A 47 -5.96 -1.21 34.18
CA LEU A 47 -6.37 -2.44 33.46
C LEU A 47 -7.88 -2.76 33.59
N GLU A 48 -8.53 -2.24 34.61
CA GLU A 48 -9.98 -2.11 34.72
C GLU A 48 -10.27 -0.61 34.60
N PRO A 49 -10.47 -0.11 33.37
CA PRO A 49 -10.29 1.30 33.11
C PRO A 49 -11.38 2.14 33.78
N LYS A 50 -10.96 3.14 34.54
CA LYS A 50 -11.80 4.29 34.80
C LYS A 50 -11.67 5.21 33.61
N THR A 51 -12.79 5.47 32.96
CA THR A 51 -12.87 6.24 31.70
C THR A 51 -13.41 7.64 31.95
N PHE A 52 -12.86 8.61 31.23
CA PHE A 52 -13.20 10.02 31.30
C PHE A 52 -13.37 10.55 29.89
N TYR A 53 -14.37 11.40 29.69
CA TYR A 53 -14.55 12.16 28.45
C TYR A 53 -14.40 13.65 28.74
N PHE A 54 -13.46 14.32 28.06
CA PHE A 54 -13.16 15.74 28.18
C PHE A 54 -13.73 16.46 26.94
N PRO A 55 -14.90 17.13 27.03
CA PRO A 55 -15.53 17.85 25.93
C PRO A 55 -14.92 19.25 25.77
N PHE A 56 -14.61 19.68 24.52
CA PHE A 56 -14.00 20.98 24.27
C PHE A 56 -14.77 21.83 23.25
N ARG A 57 -15.16 21.28 22.13
CA ARG A 57 -15.72 22.03 20.99
C ARG A 57 -17.04 21.45 20.50
N HIS A 58 -17.87 20.96 21.42
CA HIS A 58 -19.25 20.65 21.06
C HIS A 58 -20.03 21.91 20.79
N PHE A 59 -20.87 21.87 19.76
CA PHE A 59 -21.71 23.01 19.42
C PHE A 59 -22.55 23.44 20.63
N PRO A 60 -22.69 24.74 20.92
CA PRO A 60 -23.41 25.19 22.08
C PRO A 60 -24.93 24.91 21.92
N SER A 61 -25.32 23.69 22.23
CA SER A 61 -26.69 23.34 22.55
C SER A 61 -26.92 23.53 24.05
N ILE A 62 -28.17 23.47 24.47
CA ILE A 62 -28.67 23.73 25.82
C ILE A 62 -27.87 23.05 26.95
N ASP A 63 -27.07 22.06 26.63
CA ASP A 63 -26.26 21.28 27.59
C ASP A 63 -24.72 21.41 27.38
N SER A 64 -24.22 22.59 26.98
CA SER A 64 -22.78 22.77 26.72
C SER A 64 -21.96 22.66 28.02
N VAL A 65 -21.40 21.46 28.24
CA VAL A 65 -20.42 21.18 29.30
C VAL A 65 -18.98 21.29 28.77
N ASN A 66 -18.78 22.09 27.70
CA ASN A 66 -17.44 22.27 27.16
C ASN A 66 -16.47 22.80 28.20
N LEU A 67 -15.30 22.19 28.23
CA LEU A 67 -14.15 22.69 28.97
C LEU A 67 -13.53 23.87 28.21
N HIS A 68 -12.78 24.70 28.95
CA HIS A 68 -12.15 25.91 28.39
C HIS A 68 -10.76 25.64 27.83
N PRO A 69 -10.23 26.46 26.90
CA PRO A 69 -8.91 26.29 26.31
C PRO A 69 -7.76 26.12 27.32
N PRO A 70 -7.71 26.81 28.48
CA PRO A 70 -6.69 26.56 29.50
C PRO A 70 -6.71 25.13 30.05
N GLN A 71 -7.90 24.52 30.17
CA GLN A 71 -8.05 23.13 30.63
C GLN A 71 -7.56 22.14 29.58
N LEU A 72 -7.76 22.41 28.28
CA LEU A 72 -7.16 21.61 27.21
C LEU A 72 -5.63 21.66 27.26
N PHE A 73 -5.07 22.87 27.38
CA PHE A 73 -3.63 23.05 27.52
C PHE A 73 -3.06 22.25 28.70
N GLN A 74 -3.69 22.37 29.88
CA GLN A 74 -3.29 21.64 31.08
C GLN A 74 -3.43 20.12 30.95
N LEU A 75 -4.46 19.63 30.22
CA LEU A 75 -4.61 18.21 29.90
C LEU A 75 -3.46 17.75 29.01
N MET A 76 -3.08 18.52 27.97
CA MET A 76 -1.94 18.20 27.09
C MET A 76 -0.61 18.21 27.86
N GLU A 77 -0.36 19.20 28.74
CA GLU A 77 0.83 19.19 29.62
C GLU A 77 0.89 17.95 30.51
N THR A 78 -0.26 17.48 30.99
CA THR A 78 -0.33 16.27 31.82
C THR A 78 -0.13 15.01 30.95
N MET A 79 -0.71 14.96 29.75
CA MET A 79 -0.53 13.87 28.81
C MET A 79 0.94 13.78 28.32
N ASN A 80 1.65 14.91 28.21
CA ASN A 80 3.08 14.94 27.88
C ASN A 80 3.95 14.25 28.95
N LYS A 81 3.51 14.12 30.17
CA LYS A 81 4.20 13.39 31.25
C LYS A 81 3.90 11.87 31.24
N CYS A 82 2.84 11.46 30.55
CA CYS A 82 2.52 10.06 30.34
C CYS A 82 3.59 9.38 29.48
N LYS A 83 3.96 8.14 29.80
CA LYS A 83 5.01 7.39 29.06
C LYS A 83 4.45 6.55 27.93
N THR A 84 3.25 6.02 28.08
CA THR A 84 2.66 5.08 27.13
C THR A 84 1.27 5.53 26.74
N LEU A 85 1.02 5.62 25.44
CA LEU A 85 -0.29 5.84 24.88
C LEU A 85 -0.78 4.58 24.16
N ILE A 86 -1.98 4.15 24.50
CA ILE A 86 -2.69 3.02 23.88
C ILE A 86 -3.87 3.59 23.10
N GLY A 87 -4.11 3.12 21.89
CA GLY A 87 -5.29 3.49 21.09
C GLY A 87 -5.67 2.40 20.12
N TYR A 88 -6.79 2.58 19.45
CA TYR A 88 -7.24 1.71 18.37
C TYR A 88 -7.09 2.42 17.04
N ASN A 89 -6.09 2.07 16.22
CA ASN A 89 -5.60 2.87 15.10
C ASN A 89 -5.06 4.23 15.58
N VAL A 90 -4.20 4.16 16.57
CA VAL A 90 -3.75 5.27 17.44
C VAL A 90 -3.15 6.46 16.67
N LYS A 91 -2.57 6.26 15.48
CA LYS A 91 -1.99 7.35 14.68
C LYS A 91 -3.01 8.44 14.35
N PHE A 92 -4.28 8.06 14.13
CA PHE A 92 -5.35 9.03 13.89
C PHE A 92 -5.49 9.97 15.08
N ASP A 93 -5.56 9.41 16.28
CA ASP A 93 -5.71 10.19 17.51
C ASP A 93 -4.49 11.07 17.77
N LEU A 94 -3.29 10.53 17.56
CA LEU A 94 -2.03 11.22 17.77
C LEU A 94 -1.89 12.47 16.90
N HIS A 95 -2.27 12.41 15.62
CA HIS A 95 -2.21 13.57 14.73
C HIS A 95 -3.08 14.72 15.23
N PHE A 96 -4.27 14.42 15.72
CA PHE A 96 -5.14 15.47 16.29
C PHE A 96 -4.64 15.95 17.65
N LEU A 97 -4.15 15.07 18.50
CA LEU A 97 -3.60 15.44 19.82
C LEU A 97 -2.32 16.27 19.70
N GLU A 98 -1.47 16.00 18.69
CA GLU A 98 -0.29 16.81 18.43
C GLU A 98 -0.65 18.23 18.04
N ASN A 99 -1.70 18.42 17.23
CA ASN A 99 -2.22 19.76 16.90
C ASN A 99 -2.69 20.54 18.13
N GLU A 100 -3.00 19.85 19.24
CA GLU A 100 -3.34 20.46 20.53
C GLU A 100 -2.15 20.55 21.50
N GLY A 101 -0.96 20.14 21.08
CA GLY A 101 0.29 20.28 21.86
C GLY A 101 0.82 19.01 22.52
N LEU A 102 0.34 17.82 22.09
CA LEU A 102 0.96 16.56 22.49
C LEU A 102 2.36 16.43 21.86
N ILE A 103 3.33 15.96 22.65
CA ILE A 103 4.67 15.56 22.18
C ILE A 103 4.67 14.04 22.02
N VAL A 104 4.88 13.53 20.80
CA VAL A 104 4.75 12.10 20.47
C VAL A 104 6.08 11.36 20.54
N GLU A 105 7.19 12.03 20.27
CA GLU A 105 8.52 11.44 20.03
C GLU A 105 9.02 10.56 21.20
N ASP A 106 8.77 10.96 22.44
CA ASP A 106 9.25 10.27 23.64
C ASP A 106 8.30 9.19 24.19
N LYS A 107 7.23 8.89 23.45
CA LYS A 107 6.19 7.99 23.96
C LYS A 107 6.33 6.58 23.44
N THR A 108 5.99 5.62 24.27
CA THR A 108 5.70 4.25 23.82
C THR A 108 4.29 4.24 23.25
N LEU A 109 4.17 3.93 21.97
CA LEU A 109 2.88 3.81 21.29
C LEU A 109 2.42 2.36 21.25
N ILE A 110 1.17 2.11 21.60
CA ILE A 110 0.55 0.78 21.50
C ILE A 110 -0.71 0.90 20.64
N ASP A 111 -0.63 0.37 19.43
CA ASP A 111 -1.78 0.29 18.56
C ASP A 111 -2.48 -1.08 18.68
N VAL A 112 -3.68 -1.08 19.24
CA VAL A 112 -4.43 -2.30 19.51
C VAL A 112 -4.90 -2.99 18.23
N ILE A 113 -5.15 -2.24 17.14
CA ILE A 113 -5.53 -2.84 15.85
C ILE A 113 -4.41 -3.75 15.30
N VAL A 114 -3.14 -3.38 15.51
CA VAL A 114 -1.99 -4.20 15.15
C VAL A 114 -1.96 -5.49 15.97
N LEU A 115 -2.20 -5.39 17.27
CA LEU A 115 -2.26 -6.55 18.17
C LEU A 115 -3.41 -7.50 17.78
N ILE A 116 -4.57 -6.95 17.40
CA ILE A 116 -5.69 -7.72 16.83
C ILE A 116 -5.23 -8.44 15.56
N ARG A 117 -4.57 -7.72 14.65
CA ARG A 117 -4.09 -8.32 13.39
C ARG A 117 -3.16 -9.51 13.59
N LEU A 118 -2.24 -9.43 14.55
CA LEU A 118 -1.28 -10.49 14.86
C LEU A 118 -1.92 -11.72 15.53
N THR A 119 -3.09 -11.57 16.12
CA THR A 119 -3.75 -12.62 16.93
C THR A 119 -5.04 -13.17 16.30
N GLU A 120 -5.50 -12.56 15.19
CA GLU A 120 -6.70 -13.02 14.46
C GLU A 120 -6.35 -13.98 13.31
N PRO A 121 -7.27 -14.83 12.86
CA PRO A 121 -7.12 -15.65 11.65
C PRO A 121 -6.84 -14.81 10.39
N SER A 122 -6.14 -15.43 9.45
CA SER A 122 -5.72 -14.75 8.21
C SER A 122 -6.87 -14.41 7.26
N ASP A 123 -8.04 -15.00 7.42
CA ASP A 123 -9.23 -14.72 6.59
C ASP A 123 -10.09 -13.55 7.09
N VAL A 124 -9.82 -13.02 8.29
CA VAL A 124 -10.48 -11.82 8.80
C VAL A 124 -10.08 -10.61 7.91
N ARG A 125 -11.10 -9.84 7.49
CA ARG A 125 -10.96 -8.70 6.57
C ARG A 125 -11.34 -7.37 7.18
N GLU A 126 -12.20 -7.39 8.18
CA GLU A 126 -12.74 -6.19 8.79
C GLU A 126 -12.14 -5.99 10.19
N PHE A 127 -11.47 -4.85 10.38
CA PHE A 127 -10.73 -4.50 11.59
C PHE A 127 -11.24 -3.21 12.23
N SER A 128 -12.47 -2.73 11.92
CA SER A 128 -13.07 -1.65 12.70
C SER A 128 -13.23 -2.08 14.16
N LEU A 129 -13.17 -1.13 15.10
CA LEU A 129 -13.38 -1.42 16.53
C LEU A 129 -14.70 -2.15 16.75
N THR A 130 -15.80 -1.66 16.14
CA THR A 130 -17.12 -2.28 16.16
C THR A 130 -17.09 -3.75 15.73
N ALA A 131 -16.49 -4.05 14.56
CA ALA A 131 -16.43 -5.40 14.03
C ALA A 131 -15.58 -6.32 14.92
N THR A 132 -14.54 -5.78 15.52
CA THR A 132 -13.67 -6.51 16.45
C THR A 132 -14.38 -6.81 17.76
N ILE A 133 -15.09 -5.83 18.34
CA ILE A 133 -15.92 -6.01 19.54
C ILE A 133 -16.99 -7.09 19.29
N LYS A 134 -17.74 -6.95 18.20
CA LYS A 134 -18.78 -7.92 17.81
C LYS A 134 -18.21 -9.33 17.68
N ARG A 135 -17.07 -9.50 17.05
CA ARG A 135 -16.42 -10.79 16.83
C ARG A 135 -15.85 -11.40 18.12
N THR A 136 -15.39 -10.57 19.04
CA THR A 136 -14.73 -11.01 20.29
C THR A 136 -15.72 -11.19 21.43
N TYR A 137 -16.69 -10.27 21.60
CA TYR A 137 -17.59 -10.21 22.76
C TYR A 137 -19.07 -10.40 22.41
N GLY A 138 -19.42 -10.57 21.15
CA GLY A 138 -20.79 -10.78 20.69
C GLY A 138 -21.50 -9.50 20.21
N GLU A 139 -22.69 -9.67 19.64
CA GLU A 139 -23.47 -8.60 19.04
C GLU A 139 -23.91 -7.53 20.07
N GLU A 140 -24.34 -7.98 21.25
CA GLU A 140 -24.79 -7.08 22.32
C GLU A 140 -23.71 -6.11 22.77
N ALA A 141 -22.44 -6.56 22.81
CA ALA A 141 -21.32 -5.74 23.18
C ALA A 141 -21.08 -4.57 22.20
N ALA A 142 -21.47 -4.70 20.93
CA ALA A 142 -21.32 -3.68 19.90
C ALA A 142 -22.58 -2.80 19.73
N GLU A 143 -23.67 -3.07 20.45
CA GLU A 143 -24.96 -2.37 20.27
C GLU A 143 -24.87 -0.87 20.58
N TYR A 144 -24.04 -0.49 21.56
CA TYR A 144 -23.84 0.93 21.88
C TYR A 144 -23.29 1.72 20.67
N ASP A 145 -22.34 1.14 19.93
CA ASP A 145 -21.74 1.78 18.75
C ASP A 145 -22.74 1.82 17.60
N ILE A 146 -23.45 0.72 17.34
CA ILE A 146 -24.42 0.61 16.26
C ILE A 146 -25.56 1.60 16.48
N SER A 147 -26.11 1.67 17.70
CA SER A 147 -27.21 2.58 18.06
C SER A 147 -26.78 4.04 18.02
N THR A 148 -25.59 4.37 18.53
CA THR A 148 -25.06 5.73 18.49
C THR A 148 -24.80 6.19 17.06
N LYS A 149 -24.15 5.39 16.24
CA LYS A 149 -23.93 5.72 14.81
C LYS A 149 -25.22 5.89 14.02
N LYS A 150 -26.27 5.11 14.34
CA LYS A 150 -27.61 5.29 13.77
C LYS A 150 -28.22 6.63 14.17
N LEU A 151 -28.06 7.02 15.44
CA LEU A 151 -28.53 8.32 15.95
C LEU A 151 -27.80 9.49 15.29
N LEU A 152 -26.46 9.40 15.17
CA LEU A 152 -25.62 10.41 14.52
C LEU A 152 -26.01 10.60 13.03
N ARG A 153 -26.25 9.50 12.31
CA ARG A 153 -26.72 9.57 10.91
C ARG A 153 -28.11 10.21 10.80
N LYS A 154 -29.06 9.83 11.69
CA LYS A 154 -30.41 10.36 11.70
C LYS A 154 -30.42 11.89 11.89
N ASN A 155 -29.51 12.41 12.72
CA ASN A 155 -29.39 13.83 13.00
C ASN A 155 -28.40 14.57 12.07
N LYS A 156 -27.80 13.88 11.09
CA LYS A 156 -26.77 14.41 10.18
C LYS A 156 -25.46 14.84 10.86
N TRP A 157 -25.17 14.37 12.06
CA TRP A 157 -23.96 14.66 12.83
C TRP A 157 -22.78 13.72 12.46
N TYR A 158 -23.03 12.67 11.67
CA TYR A 158 -22.03 11.61 11.39
C TYR A 158 -20.76 12.09 10.68
N LYS A 159 -20.81 13.24 10.00
CA LYS A 159 -19.62 13.82 9.33
C LYS A 159 -18.92 14.88 10.17
N ASP A 160 -19.56 15.34 11.23
CA ASP A 160 -19.09 16.39 12.12
C ASP A 160 -19.64 16.12 13.53
N PHE A 161 -18.83 15.46 14.35
CA PHE A 161 -19.24 15.04 15.70
C PHE A 161 -19.34 16.22 16.66
N SER A 162 -18.75 17.37 16.33
CA SER A 162 -18.96 18.58 17.14
C SER A 162 -20.41 19.03 17.22
N GLN A 163 -21.22 18.65 16.23
CA GLN A 163 -22.66 18.94 16.20
C GLN A 163 -23.47 18.09 17.20
N ALA A 164 -22.90 16.99 17.69
CA ALA A 164 -23.58 16.14 18.65
C ALA A 164 -23.35 16.61 20.08
N PRO A 165 -24.37 16.52 20.99
CA PRO A 165 -24.19 16.83 22.40
C PRO A 165 -23.10 15.95 23.06
N ALA A 166 -22.29 16.54 23.95
CA ALA A 166 -21.29 15.80 24.73
C ALA A 166 -21.92 14.68 25.59
N THR A 167 -23.15 14.84 26.01
CA THR A 167 -23.95 13.83 26.73
C THR A 167 -24.28 12.59 25.89
N ILE A 168 -24.17 12.66 24.57
CA ILE A 168 -24.34 11.53 23.64
C ILE A 168 -22.97 10.95 23.29
N LEU A 169 -21.99 11.78 22.91
CA LEU A 169 -20.67 11.32 22.49
C LEU A 169 -19.79 10.90 23.65
N GLY A 170 -19.91 11.50 24.81
CA GLY A 170 -19.13 11.11 26.00
C GLY A 170 -19.27 9.64 26.34
N PRO A 171 -20.45 9.10 26.61
CA PRO A 171 -20.65 7.67 26.86
C PRO A 171 -20.23 6.77 25.71
N TYR A 172 -20.33 7.24 24.47
CA TYR A 172 -19.88 6.52 23.29
C TYR A 172 -18.33 6.38 23.28
N CYS A 173 -17.61 7.49 23.34
CA CYS A 173 -16.15 7.54 23.39
C CYS A 173 -15.57 6.80 24.62
N GLU A 174 -16.21 6.95 25.80
CA GLU A 174 -15.84 6.19 27.00
C GLU A 174 -15.92 4.68 26.79
N LYS A 175 -16.91 4.20 26.03
CA LYS A 175 -17.05 2.79 25.68
C LYS A 175 -16.00 2.35 24.68
N ASP A 176 -15.65 3.16 23.68
CA ASP A 176 -14.57 2.87 22.73
C ASP A 176 -13.23 2.72 23.46
N VAL A 177 -12.94 3.60 24.41
CA VAL A 177 -11.76 3.50 25.30
C VAL A 177 -11.82 2.23 26.18
N GLU A 178 -12.95 1.93 26.82
CA GLU A 178 -13.13 0.73 27.65
C GLU A 178 -12.87 -0.55 26.85
N TYR A 179 -13.45 -0.68 25.66
CA TYR A 179 -13.25 -1.85 24.81
C TYR A 179 -11.84 -1.92 24.23
N THR A 180 -11.19 -0.80 23.96
CA THR A 180 -9.79 -0.76 23.55
C THR A 180 -8.88 -1.35 24.63
N VAL A 181 -9.08 -1.00 25.92
CA VAL A 181 -8.33 -1.61 27.04
C VAL A 181 -8.63 -3.11 27.17
N LYS A 182 -9.89 -3.52 27.09
CA LYS A 182 -10.29 -4.93 27.16
C LYS A 182 -9.64 -5.76 26.06
N LEU A 183 -9.71 -5.27 24.80
CA LEU A 183 -9.08 -5.91 23.67
C LEU A 183 -7.56 -5.98 23.81
N TYR A 184 -6.91 -4.92 24.29
CA TYR A 184 -5.49 -4.92 24.57
C TYR A 184 -5.11 -6.03 25.53
N LYS A 185 -5.79 -6.12 26.69
CA LYS A 185 -5.55 -7.14 27.70
C LYS A 185 -5.72 -8.56 27.15
N ASP A 186 -6.87 -8.86 26.54
CA ASP A 186 -7.19 -10.20 26.05
C ASP A 186 -6.24 -10.66 24.92
N ARG A 187 -5.81 -9.72 24.09
CA ARG A 187 -4.92 -10.03 22.96
C ARG A 187 -3.45 -10.08 23.35
N LEU A 188 -3.05 -9.40 24.42
CA LEU A 188 -1.69 -9.49 24.96
C LEU A 188 -1.41 -10.91 25.48
N ASP A 189 -2.36 -11.53 26.18
CA ASP A 189 -2.24 -12.92 26.63
C ASP A 189 -2.07 -13.86 25.43
N LYS A 190 -2.91 -13.71 24.40
CA LYS A 190 -2.84 -14.51 23.18
C LYS A 190 -1.53 -14.27 22.39
N LEU A 191 -0.99 -13.05 22.39
CA LEU A 191 0.30 -12.74 21.82
C LEU A 191 1.44 -13.51 22.51
N HIS A 192 1.41 -13.58 23.86
CA HIS A 192 2.37 -14.34 24.65
C HIS A 192 2.27 -15.84 24.38
N GLU A 193 1.07 -16.42 24.37
CA GLU A 193 0.84 -17.82 24.03
C GLU A 193 1.40 -18.18 22.66
N THR A 194 1.21 -17.30 21.68
CA THR A 194 1.67 -17.49 20.31
C THR A 194 3.14 -17.06 20.11
N LYS A 195 3.83 -16.57 21.13
CA LYS A 195 5.26 -16.16 21.09
C LYS A 195 5.56 -15.17 19.95
N GLN A 196 4.74 -14.13 19.81
CA GLN A 196 4.88 -13.10 18.77
C GLN A 196 5.35 -11.75 19.32
N LYS A 197 5.86 -11.70 20.55
CA LYS A 197 6.28 -10.45 21.19
C LYS A 197 7.24 -9.61 20.35
N LYS A 198 8.27 -10.24 19.76
CA LYS A 198 9.25 -9.53 18.89
C LYS A 198 8.61 -8.90 17.65
N VAL A 199 7.65 -9.59 17.02
CA VAL A 199 6.93 -9.03 15.88
C VAL A 199 6.06 -7.86 16.30
N PHE A 200 5.42 -7.97 17.45
CA PHE A 200 4.62 -6.88 18.00
C PHE A 200 5.48 -5.64 18.32
N GLU A 201 6.64 -5.82 18.95
CA GLU A 201 7.59 -4.73 19.20
C GLU A 201 8.06 -4.07 17.90
N LEU A 202 8.38 -4.86 16.86
CA LEU A 202 8.72 -4.36 15.52
C LEU A 202 7.60 -3.48 14.95
N GLU A 203 6.36 -3.94 15.02
CA GLU A 203 5.21 -3.21 14.50
C GLU A 203 4.92 -1.93 15.31
N GLN A 204 5.16 -1.92 16.62
CA GLN A 204 4.99 -0.71 17.42
C GLN A 204 6.06 0.35 17.09
N GLU A 205 7.33 -0.06 16.93
CA GLU A 205 8.37 0.85 16.45
C GLU A 205 8.07 1.38 15.04
N LEU A 206 7.57 0.52 14.16
CA LEU A 206 7.14 0.93 12.81
C LEU A 206 5.99 1.96 12.86
N THR A 207 5.12 1.91 13.87
CA THR A 207 4.02 2.87 14.03
C THR A 207 4.54 4.32 14.13
N HIS A 208 5.67 4.56 14.81
CA HIS A 208 6.32 5.88 14.82
C HIS A 208 6.81 6.31 13.44
N VAL A 209 7.46 5.41 12.71
CA VAL A 209 7.92 5.69 11.34
C VAL A 209 6.75 6.10 10.45
N LEU A 210 5.66 5.33 10.50
CA LEU A 210 4.48 5.60 9.70
C LEU A 210 3.76 6.90 10.12
N TYR A 211 3.76 7.21 11.41
CA TYR A 211 3.23 8.47 11.93
C TYR A 211 3.98 9.67 11.35
N ASP A 212 5.32 9.65 11.38
CA ASP A 212 6.14 10.74 10.84
C ASP A 212 6.01 10.86 9.32
N MET A 213 5.94 9.73 8.59
CA MET A 213 5.67 9.72 7.15
C MET A 213 4.31 10.35 6.81
N GLU A 214 3.26 10.04 7.58
CA GLU A 214 1.92 10.63 7.43
C GLU A 214 1.96 12.14 7.70
N LYS A 215 2.63 12.55 8.77
CA LYS A 215 2.78 13.95 9.17
C LYS A 215 3.57 14.75 8.12
N ARG A 216 4.66 14.21 7.63
CA ARG A 216 5.47 14.83 6.57
C ARG A 216 4.66 15.07 5.30
N GLY A 217 3.90 14.06 4.88
CA GLY A 217 3.16 14.08 3.62
C GLY A 217 4.08 14.20 2.39
N ILE A 218 3.50 14.06 1.22
CA ILE A 218 4.22 14.09 -0.05
C ILE A 218 3.75 15.28 -0.86
N PRO A 219 4.61 16.22 -1.27
CA PRO A 219 4.22 17.34 -2.10
C PRO A 219 3.72 16.90 -3.46
N VAL A 220 2.70 17.59 -3.98
CA VAL A 220 2.10 17.32 -5.28
C VAL A 220 2.08 18.55 -6.16
N ASP A 221 2.34 18.33 -7.44
CA ASP A 221 2.17 19.33 -8.49
C ASP A 221 0.71 19.36 -8.97
N ASN A 222 -0.11 20.18 -8.32
CA ASN A 222 -1.53 20.30 -8.65
C ASN A 222 -1.78 20.96 -10.01
N ASN A 223 -0.82 21.74 -10.53
CA ASN A 223 -0.91 22.29 -11.89
C ASN A 223 -0.77 21.16 -12.92
N TYR A 224 0.23 20.27 -12.72
CA TYR A 224 0.35 19.08 -13.55
C TYR A 224 -0.90 18.19 -13.47
N ALA A 225 -1.49 18.03 -12.28
CA ALA A 225 -2.74 17.26 -12.13
C ALA A 225 -3.86 17.81 -13.02
N LYS A 226 -4.07 19.14 -13.03
CA LYS A 226 -5.08 19.83 -13.84
C LYS A 226 -4.77 19.72 -15.34
N GLU A 227 -3.50 19.93 -15.73
CA GLU A 227 -3.06 19.82 -17.11
C GLU A 227 -3.24 18.40 -17.65
N ALA A 228 -2.76 17.39 -16.93
CA ALA A 228 -2.88 15.98 -17.32
C ALA A 228 -4.34 15.54 -17.43
N ALA A 229 -5.19 15.96 -16.47
CA ALA A 229 -6.63 15.69 -16.56
C ALA A 229 -7.29 16.34 -17.77
N GLY A 230 -6.88 17.56 -18.13
CA GLY A 230 -7.34 18.24 -19.34
C GLY A 230 -6.96 17.48 -20.62
N LYS A 231 -5.71 17.03 -20.73
CA LYS A 231 -5.24 16.19 -21.84
C LYS A 231 -6.02 14.87 -21.94
N ILE A 232 -6.28 14.23 -20.78
CA ILE A 232 -7.09 13.00 -20.74
C ILE A 232 -8.52 13.26 -21.20
N LEU A 233 -9.17 14.36 -20.78
CA LEU A 233 -10.53 14.70 -21.21
C LEU A 233 -10.63 14.90 -22.72
N GLN A 234 -9.65 15.61 -23.32
CA GLN A 234 -9.59 15.78 -24.78
C GLN A 234 -9.48 14.43 -25.49
N ARG A 235 -8.61 13.55 -24.99
CA ARG A 235 -8.45 12.21 -25.55
C ARG A 235 -9.70 11.35 -25.37
N GLN A 236 -10.35 11.41 -24.23
CA GLN A 236 -11.60 10.69 -23.98
C GLN A 236 -12.71 11.14 -24.96
N GLU A 237 -12.82 12.42 -25.28
CA GLU A 237 -13.82 12.92 -26.24
C GLU A 237 -13.55 12.39 -27.66
N GLN A 238 -12.29 12.35 -28.10
CA GLN A 238 -11.92 11.73 -29.38
C GLN A 238 -12.31 10.25 -29.46
N ILE A 239 -11.99 9.50 -28.41
CA ILE A 239 -12.30 8.07 -28.32
C ILE A 239 -13.80 7.85 -28.27
N LYS A 240 -14.53 8.65 -27.51
CA LYS A 240 -15.98 8.61 -27.41
C LYS A 240 -16.65 8.79 -28.77
N ASN A 241 -16.21 9.78 -29.53
CA ASN A 241 -16.73 10.03 -30.87
C ASN A 241 -16.51 8.83 -31.80
N ARG A 242 -15.32 8.22 -31.81
CA ARG A 242 -15.03 6.99 -32.57
C ARG A 242 -15.92 5.82 -32.17
N ILE A 243 -16.19 5.66 -30.87
CA ILE A 243 -17.09 4.62 -30.36
C ILE A 243 -18.51 4.86 -30.93
N PHE A 244 -19.02 6.09 -30.82
CA PHE A 244 -20.36 6.45 -31.28
C PHE A 244 -20.53 6.37 -32.81
N GLU A 245 -19.52 6.80 -33.55
CA GLU A 245 -19.48 6.61 -35.03
C GLU A 245 -19.53 5.13 -35.39
N THR A 246 -18.78 4.29 -34.70
CA THR A 246 -18.76 2.83 -34.96
C THR A 246 -20.08 2.16 -34.58
N VAL A 247 -20.71 2.55 -33.49
CA VAL A 247 -21.96 1.96 -33.00
C VAL A 247 -23.19 2.56 -33.69
N GLY A 248 -23.09 3.80 -34.18
CA GLY A 248 -24.16 4.52 -34.87
C GLY A 248 -25.11 5.31 -33.95
N HIS A 249 -24.87 5.32 -32.63
CA HIS A 249 -25.65 6.13 -31.67
C HIS A 249 -24.85 6.39 -30.37
N GLU A 250 -25.29 7.40 -29.64
CA GLU A 250 -24.71 7.75 -28.33
C GLU A 250 -25.26 6.87 -27.20
N PHE A 251 -24.43 6.54 -26.23
CA PHE A 251 -24.79 5.79 -25.03
C PHE A 251 -23.77 6.03 -23.90
N LEU A 252 -24.09 5.59 -22.69
CA LEU A 252 -23.19 5.72 -21.55
C LEU A 252 -22.14 4.60 -21.53
N ILE A 253 -20.90 4.91 -21.95
CA ILE A 253 -19.77 3.96 -22.08
C ILE A 253 -19.38 3.31 -20.73
N THR A 254 -19.70 3.97 -19.62
CA THR A 254 -19.46 3.44 -18.25
C THR A 254 -20.58 2.50 -17.78
N SER A 255 -21.73 2.43 -18.47
CA SER A 255 -22.84 1.55 -18.13
C SER A 255 -22.67 0.15 -18.75
N PRO A 256 -22.47 -0.92 -17.95
CA PRO A 256 -22.32 -2.27 -18.51
C PRO A 256 -23.52 -2.74 -19.35
N MET A 257 -24.73 -2.30 -19.00
CA MET A 257 -25.96 -2.65 -19.74
C MET A 257 -25.95 -2.01 -21.12
N GLN A 258 -25.74 -0.67 -21.21
CA GLN A 258 -25.74 0.04 -22.49
C GLN A 258 -24.58 -0.36 -23.40
N VAL A 259 -23.40 -0.65 -22.81
CA VAL A 259 -22.26 -1.23 -23.54
C VAL A 259 -22.62 -2.59 -24.12
N GLY A 260 -23.34 -3.42 -23.34
CA GLY A 260 -23.80 -4.72 -23.84
C GLY A 260 -24.77 -4.59 -25.03
N GLU A 261 -25.71 -3.66 -24.97
CA GLU A 261 -26.65 -3.38 -26.07
C GLU A 261 -25.91 -2.87 -27.31
N ALA A 262 -24.97 -1.93 -27.14
CA ALA A 262 -24.15 -1.37 -28.21
C ALA A 262 -23.28 -2.45 -28.88
N LEU A 263 -22.62 -3.33 -28.13
CA LEU A 263 -21.80 -4.39 -28.70
C LEU A 263 -22.66 -5.48 -29.40
N LYS A 264 -23.82 -5.82 -28.83
CA LYS A 264 -24.78 -6.74 -29.49
C LYS A 264 -25.32 -6.21 -30.79
N SER A 265 -25.54 -4.90 -30.94
CA SER A 265 -25.96 -4.30 -32.22
C SER A 265 -24.91 -4.47 -33.31
N LEU A 266 -23.64 -4.62 -32.95
CA LEU A 266 -22.53 -4.94 -33.87
C LEU A 266 -22.31 -6.45 -34.06
N GLY A 267 -23.21 -7.31 -33.54
CA GLY A 267 -23.07 -8.77 -33.61
C GLY A 267 -22.01 -9.34 -32.67
N ILE A 268 -21.57 -8.59 -31.65
CA ILE A 268 -20.55 -9.01 -30.69
C ILE A 268 -21.23 -9.60 -29.44
N GLU A 269 -20.89 -10.85 -29.13
CA GLU A 269 -21.39 -11.56 -27.95
C GLU A 269 -20.34 -11.64 -26.85
N SER A 270 -20.78 -11.61 -25.59
CA SER A 270 -19.88 -11.77 -24.46
C SER A 270 -19.55 -13.25 -24.22
N THR A 271 -18.26 -13.54 -24.10
CA THR A 271 -17.74 -14.85 -23.71
C THR A 271 -17.70 -15.07 -22.19
N VAL A 272 -17.96 -14.01 -21.40
CA VAL A 272 -17.84 -14.00 -19.94
C VAL A 272 -19.22 -13.75 -19.32
N LYS A 273 -19.56 -14.54 -18.28
CA LYS A 273 -20.80 -14.37 -17.52
C LYS A 273 -20.51 -13.83 -16.12
N THR A 274 -21.40 -13.02 -15.59
CA THR A 274 -21.40 -12.60 -14.18
C THR A 274 -21.83 -13.76 -13.28
N VAL A 275 -21.60 -13.65 -11.97
CA VAL A 275 -22.06 -14.63 -10.97
C VAL A 275 -23.59 -14.90 -11.06
N LYS A 276 -24.38 -13.89 -11.52
CA LYS A 276 -25.82 -14.00 -11.71
C LYS A 276 -26.22 -14.58 -13.08
N GLY A 277 -25.25 -15.00 -13.90
CA GLY A 277 -25.48 -15.57 -15.23
C GLY A 277 -25.67 -14.56 -16.38
N ASN A 278 -25.67 -13.26 -16.11
CA ASN A 278 -25.78 -12.23 -17.13
C ASN A 278 -24.45 -12.05 -17.90
N ASP A 279 -24.51 -11.49 -19.12
CA ASP A 279 -23.33 -11.13 -19.87
C ASP A 279 -22.46 -10.12 -19.10
N SER A 280 -21.15 -10.39 -19.01
CA SER A 280 -20.18 -9.46 -18.48
C SER A 280 -19.55 -8.63 -19.59
N TRP A 281 -19.46 -7.33 -19.40
CA TRP A 281 -18.79 -6.39 -20.30
C TRP A 281 -17.69 -5.63 -19.55
N GLY A 282 -17.08 -6.30 -18.59
CA GLY A 282 -15.91 -5.82 -17.88
C GLY A 282 -14.63 -5.95 -18.71
N GLU A 283 -13.51 -5.59 -18.09
CA GLU A 283 -12.17 -5.62 -18.69
C GLU A 283 -11.81 -6.96 -19.32
N GLU A 284 -12.14 -8.05 -18.62
CA GLU A 284 -11.87 -9.42 -19.07
C GLU A 284 -12.64 -9.79 -20.35
N ALA A 285 -13.91 -9.39 -20.43
CA ALA A 285 -14.73 -9.68 -21.59
C ALA A 285 -14.31 -8.84 -22.81
N LEU A 286 -14.10 -7.54 -22.62
CA LEU A 286 -13.64 -6.66 -23.68
C LEU A 286 -12.26 -7.05 -24.23
N ALA A 287 -11.38 -7.59 -23.37
CA ALA A 287 -10.06 -8.07 -23.78
C ALA A 287 -10.08 -9.32 -24.70
N GLN A 288 -11.24 -9.97 -24.87
CA GLN A 288 -11.41 -11.11 -25.74
C GLN A 288 -12.06 -10.77 -27.08
N VAL A 289 -12.57 -9.56 -27.20
CA VAL A 289 -13.30 -9.10 -28.40
C VAL A 289 -12.31 -8.64 -29.47
N ASN A 290 -12.31 -9.31 -30.63
CA ASN A 290 -11.50 -8.91 -31.80
C ASN A 290 -12.22 -7.86 -32.66
N HIS A 291 -12.47 -6.69 -32.08
CA HIS A 291 -13.06 -5.55 -32.74
C HIS A 291 -12.52 -4.23 -32.16
N PRO A 292 -12.12 -3.23 -32.96
CA PRO A 292 -11.52 -1.98 -32.49
C PRO A 292 -12.36 -1.24 -31.44
N VAL A 293 -13.69 -1.28 -31.53
CA VAL A 293 -14.59 -0.62 -30.57
C VAL A 293 -14.38 -1.09 -29.13
N ALA A 294 -14.06 -2.37 -28.93
CA ALA A 294 -13.79 -2.90 -27.58
C ALA A 294 -12.49 -2.33 -26.99
N GLY A 295 -11.48 -2.14 -27.85
CA GLY A 295 -10.23 -1.49 -27.46
C GLY A 295 -10.46 -0.02 -27.08
N TYR A 296 -11.19 0.72 -27.88
CA TYR A 296 -11.57 2.11 -27.55
C TYR A 296 -12.36 2.21 -26.24
N MET A 297 -13.32 1.31 -25.98
CA MET A 297 -14.06 1.30 -24.71
C MET A 297 -13.15 1.02 -23.50
N ARG A 298 -12.18 0.13 -23.66
CA ARG A 298 -11.18 -0.15 -22.61
C ARG A 298 -10.28 1.06 -22.38
N GLN A 299 -9.77 1.68 -23.44
CA GLN A 299 -8.95 2.90 -23.36
C GLN A 299 -9.72 4.02 -22.64
N TYR A 300 -10.97 4.27 -23.04
CA TYR A 300 -11.83 5.27 -22.41
C TYR A 300 -11.96 5.05 -20.89
N ARG A 301 -12.29 3.82 -20.47
CA ARG A 301 -12.45 3.48 -19.06
C ARG A 301 -11.15 3.58 -18.27
N THR A 302 -10.02 3.22 -18.88
CA THR A 302 -8.69 3.36 -18.27
C THR A 302 -8.36 4.83 -18.02
N LEU A 303 -8.57 5.67 -19.03
CA LEU A 303 -8.37 7.12 -18.92
C LEU A 303 -9.31 7.76 -17.89
N ASP A 304 -10.58 7.34 -17.85
CA ASP A 304 -11.55 7.81 -16.85
C ASP A 304 -11.10 7.49 -15.43
N LYS A 305 -10.64 6.26 -15.20
CA LYS A 305 -10.08 5.86 -13.91
C LYS A 305 -8.83 6.66 -13.55
N LEU A 306 -7.94 6.89 -14.50
CA LEU A 306 -6.73 7.69 -14.27
C LEU A 306 -7.09 9.10 -13.82
N ARG A 307 -7.98 9.74 -14.53
CA ARG A 307 -8.44 11.10 -14.23
C ARG A 307 -9.14 11.16 -12.88
N ALA A 308 -10.22 10.39 -12.71
CA ALA A 308 -11.09 10.47 -11.54
C ALA A 308 -10.45 9.94 -10.24
N THR A 309 -9.56 8.93 -10.34
CA THR A 309 -8.96 8.29 -9.16
C THR A 309 -7.61 8.90 -8.79
N TYR A 310 -6.80 9.30 -9.78
CA TYR A 310 -5.40 9.62 -9.56
C TYR A 310 -4.99 11.06 -9.91
N LEU A 311 -5.90 11.90 -10.47
CA LEU A 311 -5.60 13.30 -10.78
C LEU A 311 -6.57 14.27 -10.11
N GLU A 312 -7.87 14.10 -10.32
CA GLU A 312 -8.88 15.03 -9.76
C GLU A 312 -8.81 15.21 -8.24
N PRO A 313 -8.55 14.17 -7.42
CA PRO A 313 -8.43 14.35 -5.98
C PRO A 313 -7.33 15.32 -5.54
N TYR A 314 -6.35 15.59 -6.41
CA TYR A 314 -5.18 16.40 -6.09
C TYR A 314 -5.23 17.83 -6.63
N PHE A 315 -6.33 18.27 -7.26
CA PHE A 315 -6.43 19.57 -7.90
C PHE A 315 -6.20 20.76 -6.94
N ASP A 316 -6.59 20.60 -5.69
CA ASP A 316 -6.54 21.67 -4.69
C ASP A 316 -5.66 21.28 -3.50
N MET A 317 -4.81 20.25 -3.65
CA MET A 317 -3.87 19.81 -2.62
C MET A 317 -2.43 20.24 -2.95
N ASN A 318 -1.71 20.73 -1.94
CA ASN A 318 -0.27 20.98 -2.04
C ASN A 318 0.57 19.81 -1.53
N SER A 319 -0.02 18.97 -0.67
CA SER A 319 0.61 17.79 -0.11
C SER A 319 -0.44 16.69 0.13
N VAL A 320 -0.02 15.46 0.02
CA VAL A 320 -0.83 14.27 0.27
C VAL A 320 -0.42 13.66 1.60
N HIS A 321 -1.38 13.53 2.52
CA HIS A 321 -1.23 12.86 3.79
C HIS A 321 -2.05 11.56 3.77
N THR A 322 -1.43 10.48 3.25
CA THR A 322 -2.07 9.15 3.23
C THR A 322 -2.04 8.53 4.61
N THR A 323 -2.97 7.64 4.92
CA THR A 323 -2.90 6.80 6.12
C THR A 323 -2.22 5.48 5.78
N PHE A 324 -1.04 5.21 6.33
CA PHE A 324 -0.36 3.92 6.21
C PHE A 324 -0.91 2.92 7.22
N CYS A 325 -1.14 1.68 6.77
CA CYS A 325 -1.68 0.61 7.61
C CYS A 325 -0.72 -0.59 7.61
N ASN A 326 -0.06 -0.86 8.72
CA ASN A 326 0.76 -2.05 8.95
C ASN A 326 -0.07 -3.28 9.37
N TRP A 327 -1.38 -3.11 9.49
CA TRP A 327 -2.36 -4.16 9.78
C TRP A 327 -3.25 -4.52 8.58
N GLY A 328 -3.18 -3.77 7.48
CA GLY A 328 -4.13 -3.84 6.36
C GLY A 328 -3.99 -5.08 5.46
N THR A 329 -2.85 -5.78 5.48
CA THR A 329 -2.60 -6.94 4.62
C THR A 329 -2.44 -8.24 5.41
N LEU A 330 -2.60 -9.39 4.72
CA LEU A 330 -2.43 -10.71 5.33
C LEU A 330 -0.97 -11.06 5.59
N THR A 331 -0.07 -10.54 4.76
CA THR A 331 1.34 -10.89 4.77
C THR A 331 2.19 -10.01 5.69
N GLY A 332 1.65 -8.91 6.21
CA GLY A 332 2.39 -7.89 6.96
C GLY A 332 2.97 -6.77 6.07
N ARG A 333 2.74 -6.82 4.74
CA ARG A 333 3.05 -5.70 3.86
C ARG A 333 2.23 -4.47 4.26
N LEU A 334 2.82 -3.29 4.12
CA LEU A 334 2.08 -2.05 4.29
C LEU A 334 0.97 -1.92 3.25
N SER A 335 -0.08 -1.26 3.63
CA SER A 335 -1.10 -0.74 2.73
C SER A 335 -1.34 0.73 3.06
N SER A 336 -1.94 1.47 2.14
CA SER A 336 -2.30 2.87 2.39
C SER A 336 -3.72 3.17 1.96
N ARG A 337 -4.31 4.21 2.55
CA ARG A 337 -5.68 4.64 2.24
C ARG A 337 -5.82 6.15 2.39
N ASN A 338 -6.79 6.71 1.69
CA ASN A 338 -7.15 8.13 1.77
C ASN A 338 -5.99 9.10 1.49
N PRO A 339 -5.35 9.00 0.29
CA PRO A 339 -5.53 8.09 -0.84
C PRO A 339 -4.66 6.82 -0.77
N ASN A 340 -4.96 5.81 -1.59
CA ASN A 340 -4.13 4.60 -1.68
C ASN A 340 -2.92 4.84 -2.59
N LEU A 341 -1.76 5.07 -2.01
CA LEU A 341 -0.49 5.27 -2.73
C LEU A 341 0.20 3.96 -3.13
N GLN A 342 -0.15 2.82 -2.52
CA GLN A 342 0.43 1.50 -2.85
C GLN A 342 0.00 0.99 -4.23
N ASN A 343 -1.07 1.55 -4.81
CA ASN A 343 -1.61 1.16 -6.11
C ASN A 343 -1.36 2.20 -7.21
N LEU A 344 -0.43 3.14 -7.01
CA LEU A 344 -0.05 4.10 -8.03
C LEU A 344 0.57 3.39 -9.24
N PRO A 345 0.07 3.65 -10.47
CA PRO A 345 0.67 3.07 -11.66
C PRO A 345 2.15 3.48 -11.78
N ARG A 346 3.03 2.50 -12.01
CA ARG A 346 4.45 2.74 -12.34
C ARG A 346 4.61 3.18 -13.79
N THR A 347 3.62 2.91 -14.61
CA THR A 347 3.63 3.06 -16.06
C THR A 347 3.19 4.46 -16.47
N HIS A 348 3.66 4.91 -17.61
CA HIS A 348 3.14 6.09 -18.28
C HIS A 348 2.13 5.71 -19.38
N PHE A 349 1.30 6.67 -19.77
CA PHE A 349 0.23 6.51 -20.75
C PHE A 349 0.50 7.45 -21.90
N LYS A 350 0.51 6.92 -23.14
CA LYS A 350 0.66 7.72 -24.36
C LYS A 350 -0.73 8.06 -24.93
N LEU A 351 -0.99 9.34 -25.11
CA LEU A 351 -2.27 9.86 -25.58
C LEU A 351 -2.30 10.10 -27.11
N SER A 352 -1.31 9.60 -27.86
CA SER A 352 -1.27 9.74 -29.33
C SER A 352 -2.10 8.66 -30.03
N ASP A 353 -2.41 8.91 -31.31
CA ASP A 353 -3.05 7.95 -32.21
C ASP A 353 -2.03 7.15 -33.04
N ASP A 354 -0.74 7.35 -32.81
CA ASP A 354 0.30 6.65 -33.54
C ASP A 354 0.17 5.14 -33.32
N PRO A 355 0.29 4.32 -34.35
CA PRO A 355 0.33 2.87 -34.22
C PRO A 355 1.44 2.47 -33.25
N LEU A 356 1.16 1.47 -32.42
CA LEU A 356 2.16 0.91 -31.51
C LEU A 356 3.27 0.23 -32.32
N THR A 357 4.49 0.28 -31.81
CA THR A 357 5.58 -0.57 -32.32
C THR A 357 5.28 -2.03 -32.03
N ASP A 358 5.96 -2.96 -32.69
CA ASP A 358 5.76 -4.39 -32.38
C ASP A 358 6.18 -4.73 -30.94
N GLU A 359 7.22 -4.08 -30.42
CA GLU A 359 7.64 -4.23 -29.02
C GLU A 359 6.56 -3.71 -28.04
N ASP A 360 5.97 -2.55 -28.33
CA ASP A 360 4.86 -1.99 -27.53
C ASP A 360 3.64 -2.90 -27.55
N ARG A 361 3.28 -3.46 -28.72
CA ARG A 361 2.18 -4.43 -28.84
C ARG A 361 2.42 -5.66 -27.97
N ASP A 362 3.64 -6.17 -27.93
CA ASP A 362 4.01 -7.33 -27.10
C ASP A 362 3.89 -6.99 -25.60
N ILE A 363 4.33 -5.79 -25.19
CA ILE A 363 4.17 -5.29 -23.81
C ILE A 363 2.68 -5.20 -23.45
N VAL A 364 1.86 -4.58 -24.31
CA VAL A 364 0.41 -4.41 -24.08
C VAL A 364 -0.28 -5.77 -24.02
N ARG A 365 0.01 -6.69 -24.96
CA ARG A 365 -0.52 -8.07 -24.95
C ARG A 365 -0.18 -8.78 -23.65
N GLY A 366 1.09 -8.73 -23.24
CA GLY A 366 1.58 -9.38 -22.01
C GLY A 366 0.87 -8.86 -20.76
N ARG A 367 0.70 -7.56 -20.63
CA ARG A 367 0.03 -6.93 -19.47
C ARG A 367 -1.44 -7.31 -19.38
N ILE A 368 -2.14 -7.27 -20.52
CA ILE A 368 -3.57 -7.60 -20.54
C ILE A 368 -3.78 -9.08 -20.32
N SER A 369 -2.96 -9.93 -20.92
CA SER A 369 -2.96 -11.37 -20.66
C SER A 369 -2.78 -11.66 -19.17
N ALA A 370 -1.84 -11.00 -18.52
CA ALA A 370 -1.61 -11.13 -17.08
C ALA A 370 -2.84 -10.66 -16.26
N ALA A 371 -3.45 -9.52 -16.61
CA ALA A 371 -4.61 -8.98 -15.92
C ALA A 371 -5.86 -9.88 -16.08
N VAL A 372 -6.10 -10.42 -17.26
CA VAL A 372 -7.20 -11.38 -17.54
C VAL A 372 -6.96 -12.69 -16.77
N SER A 373 -5.73 -13.22 -16.81
CA SER A 373 -5.35 -14.45 -16.13
C SER A 373 -5.45 -14.35 -14.61
N ALA A 374 -5.11 -13.18 -14.03
CA ALA A 374 -5.23 -12.91 -12.60
C ALA A 374 -6.70 -13.04 -12.11
N LYS A 375 -7.67 -12.74 -12.98
CA LYS A 375 -9.10 -12.89 -12.71
C LYS A 375 -9.65 -14.28 -13.06
N GLY A 376 -8.80 -15.19 -13.54
CA GLY A 376 -9.17 -16.56 -13.93
C GLY A 376 -9.69 -16.71 -15.35
N GLY A 377 -9.62 -15.66 -16.18
CA GLY A 377 -9.99 -15.68 -17.58
C GLY A 377 -8.88 -16.18 -18.50
N THR A 378 -9.25 -16.43 -19.77
CA THR A 378 -8.30 -16.81 -20.84
C THR A 378 -8.17 -15.63 -21.79
N PHE A 379 -6.94 -15.21 -22.09
CA PHE A 379 -6.67 -14.15 -23.04
C PHE A 379 -6.77 -14.68 -24.49
N ASN A 380 -7.36 -13.88 -25.38
CA ASN A 380 -7.42 -14.20 -26.80
C ASN A 380 -6.11 -13.79 -27.49
N ASN A 381 -5.24 -14.74 -27.76
CA ASN A 381 -3.96 -14.49 -28.45
C ASN A 381 -4.11 -14.13 -29.95
N ASN A 382 -5.30 -14.33 -30.54
CA ASN A 382 -5.55 -14.11 -31.97
C ASN A 382 -6.08 -12.70 -32.27
N LEU A 383 -5.95 -11.75 -31.35
CA LEU A 383 -6.33 -10.36 -31.61
C LEU A 383 -5.43 -9.74 -32.67
N SER A 384 -6.04 -9.03 -33.63
CA SER A 384 -5.28 -8.31 -34.67
C SER A 384 -4.46 -7.16 -34.09
N ASN A 385 -3.39 -6.77 -34.79
CA ASN A 385 -2.59 -5.61 -34.39
C ASN A 385 -3.45 -4.33 -34.37
N GLU A 386 -4.36 -4.17 -35.30
CA GLU A 386 -5.31 -3.06 -35.33
C GLU A 386 -6.12 -2.96 -34.03
N VAL A 387 -6.61 -4.08 -33.49
CA VAL A 387 -7.33 -4.11 -32.22
C VAL A 387 -6.39 -3.77 -31.04
N ILE A 388 -5.15 -4.29 -31.04
CA ILE A 388 -4.17 -3.99 -29.98
C ILE A 388 -3.83 -2.51 -29.98
N ASP A 389 -3.65 -1.89 -31.12
CA ASP A 389 -3.35 -0.46 -31.24
C ASP A 389 -4.47 0.42 -30.63
N THR A 390 -5.73 -0.03 -30.67
CA THR A 390 -6.85 0.71 -30.03
C THR A 390 -6.90 0.56 -28.52
N TRP A 391 -6.10 -0.30 -27.91
CA TRP A 391 -6.07 -0.45 -26.46
C TRP A 391 -5.35 0.68 -25.75
N GLY A 392 -4.62 1.50 -26.47
CA GLY A 392 -3.80 2.58 -25.96
C GLY A 392 -2.49 2.07 -25.36
N PHE A 393 -1.47 2.89 -25.46
CA PHE A 393 -0.14 2.54 -24.99
C PHE A 393 -0.05 2.72 -23.47
N ILE A 394 0.41 1.67 -22.81
CA ILE A 394 0.84 1.69 -21.43
C ILE A 394 2.34 1.38 -21.47
N GLY A 395 3.18 2.40 -21.46
CA GLY A 395 4.64 2.30 -21.52
C GLY A 395 5.24 1.48 -20.38
N ASP A 396 6.48 1.11 -20.55
CA ASP A 396 7.31 0.57 -19.48
C ASP A 396 7.69 1.66 -18.45
N GLU A 397 8.69 1.41 -17.63
CA GLU A 397 9.08 2.33 -16.55
C GLU A 397 9.82 3.59 -17.03
N SER A 398 10.20 3.69 -18.32
CA SER A 398 10.89 4.85 -18.88
C SER A 398 9.91 5.96 -19.28
N TYR A 399 9.69 6.89 -18.38
CA TYR A 399 8.93 8.11 -18.64
C TYR A 399 9.82 9.18 -19.25
N ASN A 400 9.42 9.75 -20.38
CA ASN A 400 10.08 10.89 -20.99
C ASN A 400 9.28 12.17 -20.73
N GLU A 401 9.78 13.02 -19.85
CA GLU A 401 9.12 14.27 -19.46
C GLU A 401 9.01 15.28 -20.61
N GLN A 402 9.85 15.17 -21.65
CA GLN A 402 9.83 16.06 -22.83
C GLN A 402 8.76 15.64 -23.85
N GLU A 403 8.17 14.47 -23.69
CA GLU A 403 7.12 13.98 -24.59
C GLU A 403 5.74 14.41 -24.08
N GLU A 404 5.20 15.51 -24.63
CA GLU A 404 3.92 16.12 -24.22
C GLU A 404 2.72 15.18 -24.26
N THR A 405 2.79 14.10 -25.04
CA THR A 405 1.74 13.09 -25.14
C THR A 405 1.79 12.03 -24.04
N GLN A 406 2.85 11.98 -23.27
CA GLN A 406 2.99 11.03 -22.18
C GLN A 406 2.43 11.60 -20.85
N ILE A 407 1.68 10.76 -20.14
CA ILE A 407 1.18 11.07 -18.80
C ILE A 407 1.65 9.98 -17.83
N SER A 408 2.32 10.38 -16.75
CA SER A 408 2.67 9.51 -15.63
C SER A 408 2.01 10.01 -14.35
N ILE A 409 1.34 9.12 -13.61
CA ILE A 409 0.78 9.48 -12.31
C ILE A 409 1.87 9.80 -11.28
N ARG A 410 3.04 9.15 -11.38
CA ARG A 410 4.17 9.44 -10.50
C ARG A 410 4.78 10.81 -10.72
N ARG A 411 4.59 11.44 -11.90
CA ARG A 411 5.00 12.83 -12.19
C ARG A 411 4.31 13.85 -11.28
N LEU A 412 3.16 13.48 -10.71
CA LEU A 412 2.43 14.30 -9.76
C LEU A 412 3.23 14.58 -8.48
N PHE A 413 4.09 13.64 -8.05
CA PHE A 413 4.80 13.70 -6.78
C PHE A 413 6.20 14.32 -7.00
N VAL A 414 6.43 15.43 -6.33
CA VAL A 414 7.63 16.28 -6.49
C VAL A 414 8.32 16.50 -5.15
N PRO A 415 9.64 16.80 -5.13
CA PRO A 415 10.30 17.18 -3.88
C PRO A 415 9.90 18.60 -3.46
N ARG A 416 10.10 18.91 -2.18
CA ARG A 416 10.09 20.29 -1.68
C ARG A 416 11.29 21.06 -2.25
N SER A 417 11.24 22.40 -2.15
CA SER A 417 12.40 23.24 -2.46
C SER A 417 13.62 22.80 -1.65
N ASP A 418 14.79 22.79 -2.26
CA ASP A 418 16.08 22.36 -1.68
C ASP A 418 16.18 20.86 -1.33
N TYR A 419 15.26 20.04 -1.83
CA TYR A 419 15.27 18.58 -1.65
C TYR A 419 15.28 17.85 -2.99
N THR A 420 15.73 16.62 -2.94
CA THR A 420 15.68 15.65 -4.05
C THR A 420 14.98 14.38 -3.56
N LEU A 421 14.07 13.83 -4.37
CA LEU A 421 13.53 12.50 -4.11
C LEU A 421 14.58 11.46 -4.50
N VAL A 422 14.83 10.50 -3.61
CA VAL A 422 15.73 9.37 -3.86
C VAL A 422 14.95 8.07 -3.65
N SER A 423 14.96 7.24 -4.68
CA SER A 423 14.37 5.90 -4.70
C SER A 423 15.40 4.87 -4.27
N PHE A 424 15.02 4.02 -3.34
CA PHE A 424 15.76 2.84 -2.92
C PHE A 424 14.90 1.61 -3.19
N ASP A 425 15.20 0.85 -4.24
CA ASP A 425 14.41 -0.32 -4.66
C ASP A 425 15.19 -1.61 -4.43
N TYR A 426 14.57 -2.58 -3.74
CA TYR A 426 15.22 -3.86 -3.50
C TYR A 426 15.23 -4.75 -4.75
N SER A 427 16.41 -5.09 -5.21
CA SER A 427 16.58 -5.99 -6.35
C SER A 427 16.15 -7.42 -6.00
N GLN A 428 15.03 -7.86 -6.58
CA GLN A 428 14.49 -9.22 -6.47
C GLN A 428 14.36 -9.76 -5.03
N MET A 429 13.96 -8.93 -4.07
CA MET A 429 13.89 -9.24 -2.64
C MET A 429 13.15 -10.56 -2.34
N GLU A 430 11.94 -10.75 -2.89
CA GLU A 430 11.16 -11.97 -2.64
C GLU A 430 11.86 -13.23 -3.15
N VAL A 431 12.60 -13.14 -4.25
CA VAL A 431 13.36 -14.27 -4.79
C VAL A 431 14.53 -14.63 -3.85
N ARG A 432 15.24 -13.63 -3.35
CA ARG A 432 16.34 -13.83 -2.38
C ARG A 432 15.84 -14.46 -1.09
N VAL A 433 14.72 -13.98 -0.56
CA VAL A 433 14.05 -14.55 0.63
C VAL A 433 13.54 -15.97 0.35
N PHE A 434 12.96 -16.23 -0.82
CA PHE A 434 12.52 -17.57 -1.21
C PHE A 434 13.68 -18.56 -1.24
N LEU A 435 14.80 -18.19 -1.88
CA LEU A 435 16.01 -19.01 -1.94
C LEU A 435 16.61 -19.30 -0.55
N ASP A 436 16.58 -18.33 0.36
CA ASP A 436 17.08 -18.49 1.73
C ASP A 436 16.29 -19.55 2.54
N TYR A 437 15.03 -19.78 2.24
CA TYR A 437 14.22 -20.79 2.95
C TYR A 437 14.68 -22.23 2.73
N PHE A 438 15.36 -22.51 1.63
CA PHE A 438 15.98 -23.84 1.33
C PHE A 438 17.48 -23.73 1.02
N ARG A 439 18.14 -22.81 1.74
CA ARG A 439 19.57 -22.51 1.60
C ARG A 439 20.43 -23.73 1.73
N ASN A 440 21.33 -23.92 0.77
CA ASN A 440 22.35 -24.94 0.70
C ASN A 440 23.62 -24.35 0.01
N ASP A 441 24.71 -25.10 -0.13
CA ASP A 441 25.97 -24.57 -0.67
C ASP A 441 25.84 -23.97 -2.08
N ASP A 442 24.99 -24.53 -2.93
CA ASP A 442 24.78 -24.02 -4.29
C ASP A 442 23.97 -22.70 -4.26
N ILE A 443 22.93 -22.68 -3.44
CA ILE A 443 22.09 -21.46 -3.22
C ILE A 443 22.90 -20.36 -2.50
N ASP A 444 23.76 -20.72 -1.55
CA ASP A 444 24.63 -19.78 -0.86
C ASP A 444 25.59 -19.07 -1.81
N LYS A 445 26.21 -19.84 -2.72
CA LYS A 445 27.05 -19.25 -3.77
C LYS A 445 26.26 -18.33 -4.70
N LEU A 446 25.03 -18.72 -5.05
CA LEU A 446 24.18 -17.95 -5.91
C LEU A 446 23.75 -16.61 -5.24
N LEU A 447 23.34 -16.65 -3.98
CA LEU A 447 22.93 -15.46 -3.21
C LEU A 447 24.08 -14.47 -3.00
N LYS A 448 25.33 -14.92 -2.99
CA LYS A 448 26.53 -14.07 -2.79
C LYS A 448 27.07 -13.45 -4.07
N LYS A 449 26.56 -13.83 -5.25
CA LYS A 449 26.92 -13.17 -6.50
C LYS A 449 26.34 -11.75 -6.53
N GLU A 450 27.14 -10.77 -6.94
CA GLU A 450 26.69 -9.40 -7.17
C GLU A 450 25.98 -9.28 -8.52
N ASN A 451 24.97 -8.42 -8.60
CA ASN A 451 24.18 -8.12 -9.81
C ASN A 451 23.63 -9.39 -10.50
N VAL A 452 23.18 -10.37 -9.71
CA VAL A 452 22.72 -11.64 -10.26
C VAL A 452 21.31 -11.56 -10.81
N ASP A 453 21.13 -12.03 -12.04
CA ASP A 453 19.79 -12.31 -12.58
C ASP A 453 19.32 -13.70 -12.13
N PHE A 454 18.64 -13.76 -10.98
CA PHE A 454 18.13 -15.03 -10.43
C PHE A 454 17.19 -15.78 -11.37
N HIS A 455 16.44 -15.07 -12.22
CA HIS A 455 15.56 -15.71 -13.18
C HIS A 455 16.35 -16.35 -14.35
N GLY A 456 17.44 -15.70 -14.78
CA GLY A 456 18.36 -16.24 -15.76
C GLY A 456 19.13 -17.45 -15.22
N GLU A 457 19.63 -17.34 -13.99
CA GLU A 457 20.29 -18.48 -13.32
C GLU A 457 19.33 -19.66 -13.12
N ALA A 458 18.08 -19.39 -12.72
CA ALA A 458 17.06 -20.44 -12.61
C ALA A 458 16.73 -21.08 -13.97
N ALA A 459 16.70 -20.29 -15.06
CA ALA A 459 16.54 -20.81 -16.40
C ALA A 459 17.70 -21.69 -16.81
N THR A 460 18.94 -21.28 -16.53
CA THR A 460 20.14 -22.07 -16.78
C THR A 460 20.13 -23.40 -16.02
N LEU A 461 19.83 -23.37 -14.73
CA LEU A 461 19.78 -24.56 -13.88
C LEU A 461 18.65 -25.54 -14.24
N ALA A 462 17.47 -25.00 -14.62
CA ALA A 462 16.29 -25.80 -14.89
C ALA A 462 16.23 -26.31 -16.33
N PHE A 463 16.61 -25.48 -17.30
CA PHE A 463 16.38 -25.73 -18.73
C PHE A 463 17.69 -25.87 -19.53
N GLY A 464 18.86 -25.63 -18.92
CA GLY A 464 20.16 -25.78 -19.55
C GLY A 464 20.54 -24.71 -20.56
N VAL A 465 19.80 -23.58 -20.60
CA VAL A 465 20.05 -22.44 -21.49
C VAL A 465 21.05 -21.46 -20.89
N LYS A 466 21.83 -20.78 -21.73
CA LYS A 466 22.81 -19.76 -21.31
C LYS A 466 22.49 -18.42 -21.95
N GLU A 467 22.94 -17.36 -21.31
CA GLU A 467 22.86 -16.04 -21.89
C GLU A 467 23.53 -15.98 -23.25
N GLY A 468 22.83 -15.47 -24.27
CA GLY A 468 23.24 -15.49 -25.67
C GLY A 468 22.58 -16.60 -26.52
N ASP A 469 21.98 -17.62 -25.92
CA ASP A 469 21.20 -18.60 -26.64
C ASP A 469 19.90 -17.97 -27.18
N SER A 470 19.46 -18.37 -28.39
CA SER A 470 18.24 -17.85 -29.04
C SER A 470 16.97 -18.03 -28.17
N GLU A 471 16.93 -19.10 -27.38
CA GLU A 471 15.79 -19.41 -26.50
C GLU A 471 15.94 -18.87 -25.07
N TYR A 472 17.06 -18.22 -24.73
CA TYR A 472 17.34 -17.76 -23.38
C TYR A 472 16.25 -16.82 -22.84
N LYS A 473 15.88 -15.81 -23.61
CA LYS A 473 14.84 -14.84 -23.23
C LYS A 473 13.50 -15.52 -22.91
N TYR A 474 13.12 -16.53 -23.70
CA TYR A 474 11.91 -17.33 -23.49
C TYR A 474 11.97 -18.13 -22.17
N TYR A 475 13.04 -18.91 -21.96
CA TYR A 475 13.16 -19.72 -20.74
C TYR A 475 13.39 -18.87 -19.48
N ARG A 476 14.04 -17.71 -19.60
CA ARG A 476 14.16 -16.74 -18.51
C ARG A 476 12.79 -16.21 -18.07
N GLN A 477 11.93 -15.84 -19.01
CA GLN A 477 10.55 -15.44 -18.70
C GLN A 477 9.74 -16.59 -18.10
N MET A 478 9.94 -17.78 -18.59
CA MET A 478 9.31 -18.99 -18.04
C MET A 478 9.77 -19.25 -16.60
N ALA A 479 11.06 -19.19 -16.32
CA ALA A 479 11.62 -19.34 -14.99
C ALA A 479 11.05 -18.28 -14.04
N LYS A 480 10.94 -17.01 -14.48
CA LYS A 480 10.30 -15.94 -13.73
C LYS A 480 8.84 -16.28 -13.39
N ALA A 481 8.05 -16.70 -14.36
CA ALA A 481 6.65 -17.07 -14.16
C ALA A 481 6.50 -18.28 -13.21
N ILE A 482 7.39 -19.28 -13.29
CA ILE A 482 7.36 -20.44 -12.40
C ILE A 482 7.78 -20.04 -10.98
N THR A 483 8.82 -19.22 -10.81
CA THR A 483 9.26 -18.71 -9.50
C THR A 483 8.12 -18.02 -8.78
N PHE A 484 7.54 -17.00 -9.38
CA PHE A 484 6.40 -16.28 -8.79
C PHE A 484 5.17 -17.18 -8.67
N GLY A 485 4.89 -18.01 -9.68
CA GLY A 485 3.82 -18.99 -9.62
C GLY A 485 3.95 -19.96 -8.44
N THR A 486 5.17 -20.33 -8.08
CA THR A 486 5.46 -21.18 -6.92
C THR A 486 5.27 -20.40 -5.61
N ILE A 487 5.83 -19.20 -5.51
CA ILE A 487 5.66 -18.32 -4.34
C ILE A 487 4.18 -18.01 -4.09
N TYR A 488 3.42 -17.70 -5.14
CA TYR A 488 2.00 -17.36 -5.03
C TYR A 488 1.04 -18.55 -5.05
N GLY A 489 1.56 -19.77 -5.17
CA GLY A 489 0.75 -21.00 -5.16
C GLY A 489 -0.09 -21.19 -6.44
N ILE A 490 0.40 -20.72 -7.59
CA ILE A 490 -0.29 -20.89 -8.87
C ILE A 490 -0.20 -22.35 -9.32
N GLY A 491 -1.37 -22.97 -9.58
CA GLY A 491 -1.46 -24.32 -10.13
C GLY A 491 -1.07 -24.39 -11.62
N ALA A 492 -0.71 -25.61 -12.09
CA ALA A 492 -0.25 -25.85 -13.47
C ALA A 492 -1.24 -25.33 -14.55
N ARG A 493 -2.57 -25.37 -14.29
CA ARG A 493 -3.58 -24.84 -15.23
C ARG A 493 -3.41 -23.33 -15.44
N LYS A 494 -3.33 -22.55 -14.36
CA LYS A 494 -3.14 -21.08 -14.46
C LYS A 494 -1.76 -20.74 -15.02
N LEU A 495 -0.73 -21.47 -14.62
CA LEU A 495 0.62 -21.31 -15.16
C LEU A 495 0.66 -21.59 -16.65
N GLY A 496 -0.01 -22.65 -17.14
CA GLY A 496 -0.13 -22.95 -18.57
C GLY A 496 -0.77 -21.83 -19.37
N ILE A 497 -1.87 -21.25 -18.84
CA ILE A 497 -2.52 -20.09 -19.45
C ILE A 497 -1.55 -18.88 -19.52
N GLN A 498 -0.82 -18.61 -18.44
CA GLN A 498 0.13 -17.50 -18.38
C GLN A 498 1.30 -17.66 -19.36
N LEU A 499 1.74 -18.88 -19.58
CA LEU A 499 2.86 -19.21 -20.46
C LEU A 499 2.42 -19.51 -21.92
N GLY A 500 1.13 -19.54 -22.19
CA GLY A 500 0.59 -19.90 -23.51
C GLY A 500 0.81 -21.39 -23.88
N VAL A 501 0.94 -22.28 -22.87
CA VAL A 501 1.19 -23.71 -23.05
C VAL A 501 0.11 -24.58 -22.39
N SER A 502 0.07 -25.86 -22.72
CA SER A 502 -0.87 -26.79 -22.11
C SER A 502 -0.58 -26.96 -20.62
N MET A 503 -1.61 -27.35 -19.84
CA MET A 503 -1.46 -27.66 -18.41
C MET A 503 -0.40 -28.74 -18.16
N GLN A 504 -0.28 -29.74 -19.07
CA GLN A 504 0.72 -30.78 -18.95
C GLN A 504 2.13 -30.23 -19.14
N GLN A 505 2.36 -29.42 -20.17
CA GLN A 505 3.66 -28.76 -20.40
C GLN A 505 4.04 -27.85 -19.23
N ALA A 506 3.10 -27.04 -18.71
CA ALA A 506 3.34 -26.20 -17.54
C ALA A 506 3.72 -27.03 -16.30
N SER A 507 3.09 -28.19 -16.12
CA SER A 507 3.45 -29.14 -15.05
C SER A 507 4.86 -29.70 -15.23
N ASP A 508 5.24 -30.04 -16.44
CA ASP A 508 6.57 -30.61 -16.74
C ASP A 508 7.68 -29.54 -16.60
N TYR A 509 7.44 -28.31 -17.04
CA TYR A 509 8.34 -27.17 -16.79
C TYR A 509 8.50 -26.88 -15.29
N LYS A 510 7.42 -26.96 -14.53
CA LYS A 510 7.49 -26.81 -13.06
C LYS A 510 8.32 -27.90 -12.40
N LYS A 511 8.23 -29.17 -12.86
CA LYS A 511 9.06 -30.24 -12.38
C LYS A 511 10.54 -30.04 -12.71
N GLN A 512 10.86 -29.60 -13.96
CA GLN A 512 12.23 -29.29 -14.37
C GLN A 512 12.81 -28.15 -13.50
N TYR A 513 12.03 -27.10 -13.27
CA TYR A 513 12.40 -25.99 -12.39
C TYR A 513 12.77 -26.47 -10.99
N PHE A 514 11.92 -27.26 -10.34
CA PHE A 514 12.18 -27.81 -9.02
C PHE A 514 13.42 -28.74 -9.00
N LYS A 515 13.63 -29.49 -10.05
CA LYS A 515 14.85 -30.35 -10.19
C LYS A 515 16.11 -29.49 -10.30
N GLY A 516 16.06 -28.36 -11.00
CA GLY A 516 17.19 -27.43 -11.15
C GLY A 516 17.51 -26.70 -9.84
N LEU A 517 16.50 -26.27 -9.11
CA LEU A 517 16.64 -25.59 -7.82
C LEU A 517 16.50 -26.59 -6.66
N LYS A 518 17.59 -27.27 -6.34
CA LYS A 518 17.63 -28.32 -5.29
C LYS A 518 17.13 -27.78 -3.94
N GLY A 519 16.25 -28.52 -3.28
CA GLY A 519 15.65 -28.18 -1.99
C GLY A 519 14.34 -27.40 -2.10
N SER A 520 14.02 -26.83 -3.27
CA SER A 520 12.81 -26.03 -3.46
C SER A 520 11.52 -26.86 -3.39
N GLN A 521 11.53 -28.08 -3.94
CA GLN A 521 10.38 -28.98 -3.88
C GLN A 521 10.12 -29.47 -2.46
N GLU A 522 11.15 -29.93 -1.77
CA GLU A 522 11.09 -30.39 -0.37
C GLU A 522 10.59 -29.28 0.56
N PHE A 523 11.06 -28.04 0.34
CA PHE A 523 10.57 -26.89 1.07
C PHE A 523 9.06 -26.68 0.84
N PHE A 524 8.61 -26.66 -0.41
CA PHE A 524 7.19 -26.48 -0.75
C PHE A 524 6.33 -27.58 -0.10
N GLU A 525 6.69 -28.85 -0.26
CA GLU A 525 5.97 -29.98 0.30
C GLU A 525 5.94 -29.95 1.84
N LYS A 526 7.06 -29.55 2.46
CA LYS A 526 7.16 -29.38 3.91
C LYS A 526 6.18 -28.32 4.40
N VAL A 527 6.13 -27.15 3.73
CA VAL A 527 5.20 -26.07 4.07
C VAL A 527 3.76 -26.52 3.97
N VAL A 528 3.39 -27.13 2.84
CA VAL A 528 2.02 -27.66 2.62
C VAL A 528 1.64 -28.67 3.69
N ARG A 529 2.52 -29.65 3.98
CA ARG A 529 2.28 -30.68 5.02
C ARG A 529 2.10 -30.05 6.41
N VAL A 530 2.96 -29.11 6.78
CA VAL A 530 2.92 -28.42 8.07
C VAL A 530 1.61 -27.65 8.22
N VAL A 531 1.18 -26.86 7.22
CA VAL A 531 -0.08 -26.10 7.28
C VAL A 531 -1.29 -27.04 7.27
N SER A 532 -1.29 -28.07 6.41
CA SER A 532 -2.39 -29.05 6.36
C SER A 532 -2.58 -29.79 7.69
N SER A 533 -1.50 -30.05 8.44
CA SER A 533 -1.59 -30.75 9.73
C SER A 533 -2.08 -29.85 10.85
N ARG A 534 -1.48 -28.68 11.04
CA ARG A 534 -1.72 -27.83 12.22
C ARG A 534 -2.51 -26.52 11.96
N GLY A 535 -2.75 -26.14 10.68
CA GLY A 535 -3.53 -24.97 10.31
C GLY A 535 -2.80 -23.63 10.48
N TRP A 536 -1.49 -23.62 10.72
CA TRP A 536 -0.70 -22.41 10.87
C TRP A 536 0.77 -22.59 10.52
N ILE A 537 1.44 -21.46 10.24
CA ILE A 537 2.88 -21.41 9.98
C ILE A 537 3.46 -20.09 10.49
N LYS A 538 4.76 -20.06 10.77
CA LYS A 538 5.49 -18.83 11.17
C LYS A 538 6.61 -18.54 10.19
N ASN A 539 6.81 -17.23 9.90
CA ASN A 539 7.97 -16.79 9.12
C ASN A 539 9.26 -16.73 9.97
N ARG A 540 10.36 -16.24 9.40
CA ARG A 540 11.67 -16.11 10.06
C ARG A 540 11.66 -15.15 11.26
N PHE A 541 10.79 -14.16 11.31
CA PHE A 541 10.64 -13.23 12.44
C PHE A 541 9.74 -13.79 13.56
N GLY A 542 9.03 -14.88 13.28
CA GLY A 542 8.08 -15.49 14.21
C GLY A 542 6.64 -14.99 14.03
N ARG A 543 6.34 -14.20 12.98
CA ARG A 543 4.99 -13.80 12.63
C ARG A 543 4.14 -15.02 12.31
N LEU A 544 3.02 -15.16 12.99
CA LEU A 544 2.10 -16.28 12.85
C LEU A 544 1.07 -16.02 11.76
N TYR A 545 0.90 -17.00 10.89
CA TYR A 545 -0.17 -17.05 9.89
C TYR A 545 -1.08 -18.25 10.19
N ILE A 546 -2.32 -17.98 10.53
CA ILE A 546 -3.37 -19.00 10.70
C ILE A 546 -4.01 -19.19 9.33
N VAL A 547 -3.78 -20.35 8.71
CA VAL A 547 -4.12 -20.61 7.31
C VAL A 547 -5.12 -21.77 7.25
N PRO A 548 -6.28 -21.61 6.58
CA PRO A 548 -7.19 -22.73 6.34
C PRO A 548 -6.48 -23.90 5.64
N LYS A 549 -6.76 -25.14 6.07
CA LYS A 549 -6.03 -26.32 5.60
C LYS A 549 -6.16 -26.57 4.10
N ASP A 550 -7.30 -26.23 3.53
CA ASP A 550 -7.59 -26.28 2.08
C ASP A 550 -6.78 -25.23 1.29
N LEU A 551 -6.25 -24.21 1.96
CA LEU A 551 -5.38 -23.17 1.40
C LEU A 551 -3.91 -23.35 1.78
N ALA A 552 -3.50 -24.55 2.21
CA ALA A 552 -2.14 -24.83 2.70
C ALA A 552 -1.03 -24.45 1.70
N TYR A 553 -1.30 -24.52 0.41
CA TYR A 553 -0.37 -24.09 -0.65
C TYR A 553 0.01 -22.60 -0.58
N LYS A 554 -0.83 -21.76 0.05
CA LYS A 554 -0.54 -20.33 0.29
C LYS A 554 0.51 -20.09 1.39
N GLY A 555 0.85 -21.13 2.14
CA GLY A 555 1.85 -21.04 3.21
C GLY A 555 3.21 -20.51 2.73
N VAL A 556 3.65 -20.89 1.52
CA VAL A 556 4.90 -20.39 0.93
C VAL A 556 4.82 -18.87 0.70
N ASN A 557 3.70 -18.38 0.16
CA ASN A 557 3.47 -16.94 -0.01
C ASN A 557 3.56 -16.17 1.32
N TYR A 558 2.90 -16.65 2.37
CA TYR A 558 2.97 -16.03 3.70
C TYR A 558 4.39 -16.01 4.25
N LEU A 559 5.17 -17.08 4.05
CA LEU A 559 6.55 -17.11 4.50
C LEU A 559 7.42 -16.11 3.76
N VAL A 560 7.37 -16.11 2.42
CA VAL A 560 8.24 -15.28 1.59
C VAL A 560 7.87 -13.82 1.70
N GLN A 561 6.61 -13.47 1.40
CA GLN A 561 6.17 -12.07 1.46
C GLN A 561 6.21 -11.50 2.88
N GLY A 562 5.86 -12.31 3.88
CA GLY A 562 5.88 -11.84 5.25
C GLY A 562 7.29 -11.64 5.79
N THR A 563 8.26 -12.49 5.41
CA THR A 563 9.66 -12.26 5.78
C THR A 563 10.21 -11.02 5.08
N SER A 564 9.88 -10.81 3.79
CA SER A 564 10.26 -9.60 3.06
C SER A 564 9.68 -8.35 3.70
N ALA A 565 8.39 -8.38 4.09
CA ALA A 565 7.75 -7.26 4.77
C ALA A 565 8.39 -6.95 6.14
N ASP A 566 8.70 -7.96 6.93
CA ASP A 566 9.32 -7.77 8.25
C ASP A 566 10.76 -7.24 8.14
N ILE A 567 11.54 -7.69 7.13
CA ILE A 567 12.85 -7.09 6.83
C ILE A 567 12.70 -5.62 6.46
N LEU A 568 11.75 -5.31 5.57
CA LEU A 568 11.52 -3.93 5.13
C LEU A 568 11.12 -3.03 6.31
N SER A 569 10.24 -3.51 7.19
CA SER A 569 9.85 -2.81 8.42
C SER A 569 11.04 -2.56 9.34
N GLU A 570 11.87 -3.59 9.57
CA GLU A 570 13.11 -3.49 10.35
C GLU A 570 14.06 -2.42 9.75
N ARG A 571 14.20 -2.39 8.44
CA ARG A 571 15.09 -1.45 7.75
C ARG A 571 14.54 -0.03 7.74
N MET A 572 13.24 0.15 7.55
CA MET A 572 12.59 1.46 7.66
C MET A 572 12.80 2.08 9.06
N ILE A 573 12.68 1.29 10.12
CA ILE A 573 12.94 1.74 11.48
C ILE A 573 14.39 2.20 11.64
N GLU A 574 15.36 1.44 11.13
CA GLU A 574 16.77 1.81 11.22
C GLU A 574 17.11 3.06 10.40
N VAL A 575 16.55 3.21 9.21
CA VAL A 575 16.69 4.42 8.39
C VAL A 575 16.05 5.62 9.09
N HIS A 576 14.86 5.45 9.63
CA HIS A 576 14.17 6.51 10.38
C HIS A 576 15.00 6.98 11.57
N LYS A 577 15.54 6.06 12.40
CA LYS A 577 16.44 6.39 13.51
C LYS A 577 17.69 7.14 13.05
N TYR A 578 18.26 6.74 11.90
CA TYR A 578 19.43 7.41 11.32
C TYR A 578 19.12 8.84 10.85
N LEU A 579 17.88 9.09 10.43
CA LEU A 579 17.44 10.39 9.90
C LEU A 579 16.94 11.38 10.98
N GLN A 580 16.72 10.97 12.23
CA GLN A 580 16.12 11.81 13.27
C GLN A 580 16.83 13.18 13.47
N ASP A 581 18.17 13.20 13.35
CA ASP A 581 18.98 14.43 13.50
C ASP A 581 19.28 15.10 12.15
N LYS A 582 18.64 14.69 11.07
CA LYS A 582 18.86 15.16 9.71
C LYS A 582 17.67 16.00 9.22
N LYS A 583 17.89 16.71 8.10
CA LYS A 583 16.79 17.40 7.41
C LYS A 583 15.98 16.46 6.52
N SER A 584 16.57 15.31 6.18
CA SER A 584 16.07 14.31 5.25
C SER A 584 15.13 13.33 5.94
N GLU A 585 14.11 12.82 5.22
CA GLU A 585 13.07 11.95 5.79
C GLU A 585 12.60 10.88 4.81
N ILE A 586 11.98 9.80 5.35
CA ILE A 586 11.25 8.83 4.55
C ILE A 586 9.89 9.43 4.19
N LEU A 587 9.50 9.40 2.90
CA LEU A 587 8.18 9.88 2.45
C LEU A 587 7.17 8.78 2.24
N VAL A 588 7.56 7.74 1.50
CA VAL A 588 6.63 6.68 1.12
C VAL A 588 7.37 5.37 0.91
N GLN A 589 6.72 4.28 1.23
CA GLN A 589 7.12 2.93 0.86
C GLN A 589 6.06 2.34 -0.06
N VAL A 590 6.48 1.82 -1.22
CA VAL A 590 5.58 1.18 -2.20
C VAL A 590 6.19 -0.12 -2.68
N HIS A 591 5.56 -1.26 -2.39
CA HIS A 591 6.09 -2.60 -2.67
C HIS A 591 7.45 -2.85 -2.02
N ASP A 592 8.51 -2.94 -2.79
CA ASP A 592 9.88 -3.16 -2.32
C ASP A 592 10.72 -1.86 -2.43
N GLU A 593 10.09 -0.72 -2.76
CA GLU A 593 10.70 0.60 -2.98
C GLU A 593 10.43 1.52 -1.78
N ILE A 594 11.46 2.22 -1.30
CA ILE A 594 11.38 3.30 -0.32
C ILE A 594 11.79 4.60 -1.00
N ILE A 595 10.95 5.62 -0.92
CA ILE A 595 11.25 6.96 -1.39
C ILE A 595 11.59 7.83 -0.18
N CYS A 596 12.78 8.38 -0.19
CA CYS A 596 13.22 9.40 0.76
C CYS A 596 13.25 10.77 0.09
N GLU A 597 12.90 11.80 0.85
CA GLU A 597 13.15 13.19 0.47
C GLU A 597 14.45 13.63 1.16
N ILE A 598 15.51 13.83 0.38
CA ILE A 598 16.85 14.12 0.90
C ILE A 598 17.21 15.57 0.61
N HIS A 599 17.60 16.31 1.65
CA HIS A 599 18.05 17.69 1.51
C HIS A 599 19.32 17.74 0.68
N ASN A 600 19.42 18.69 -0.28
CA ASN A 600 20.49 18.72 -1.26
C ASN A 600 21.91 18.83 -0.63
N THR A 601 22.03 19.45 0.55
CA THR A 601 23.32 19.52 1.28
C THR A 601 23.73 18.19 1.94
N GLU A 602 22.80 17.23 2.06
CA GLU A 602 23.00 15.94 2.69
C GLU A 602 23.08 14.78 1.66
N LEU A 603 22.78 15.06 0.39
CA LEU A 603 22.55 14.06 -0.66
C LEU A 603 23.73 13.07 -0.80
N ASN A 604 24.96 13.57 -0.88
CA ASN A 604 26.16 12.75 -1.09
C ASN A 604 26.54 11.90 0.12
N ASP A 605 26.24 12.36 1.33
CA ASP A 605 26.59 11.69 2.57
C ASP A 605 25.51 10.68 2.99
N ILE A 606 24.25 11.11 2.98
CA ILE A 606 23.14 10.32 3.50
C ILE A 606 22.76 9.17 2.55
N THR A 607 22.72 9.40 1.25
CA THR A 607 22.26 8.40 0.27
C THR A 607 23.04 7.09 0.34
N PRO A 608 24.40 7.06 0.32
CA PRO A 608 25.14 5.81 0.45
C PRO A 608 24.98 5.13 1.82
N ASN A 609 24.74 5.92 2.87
CA ASN A 609 24.54 5.38 4.22
C ASN A 609 23.16 4.70 4.34
N ILE A 610 22.11 5.30 3.78
CA ILE A 610 20.78 4.67 3.70
C ILE A 610 20.87 3.36 2.92
N GLN A 611 21.53 3.35 1.75
CA GLN A 611 21.71 2.14 0.96
C GLN A 611 22.36 1.01 1.78
N LYS A 612 23.43 1.31 2.51
CA LYS A 612 24.12 0.34 3.39
C LYS A 612 23.21 -0.16 4.53
N LEU A 613 22.39 0.72 5.12
CA LEU A 613 21.42 0.34 6.15
C LEU A 613 20.36 -0.60 5.59
N LEU A 614 19.86 -0.32 4.39
CA LEU A 614 18.83 -1.13 3.73
C LEU A 614 19.35 -2.50 3.33
N GLN A 615 20.61 -2.63 2.92
CA GLN A 615 21.23 -3.89 2.55
C GLN A 615 21.47 -4.84 3.76
N LYS A 616 21.60 -4.29 4.97
CA LYS A 616 21.67 -5.07 6.21
C LYS A 616 20.31 -5.64 6.57
N ASN A 617 20.29 -6.77 7.26
CA ASN A 617 19.10 -7.31 7.90
C ASN A 617 19.49 -8.33 8.98
N SER A 618 18.61 -8.54 9.96
CA SER A 618 18.85 -9.44 11.09
C SER A 618 18.98 -10.92 10.73
N LEU A 619 18.54 -11.31 9.53
CA LEU A 619 18.59 -12.70 9.03
C LEU A 619 19.88 -13.01 8.25
N GLY A 620 20.68 -12.00 7.92
CA GLY A 620 21.91 -12.19 7.12
C GLY A 620 21.65 -12.63 5.68
N ILE A 621 20.48 -12.30 5.11
CA ILE A 621 20.17 -12.56 3.69
C ILE A 621 20.88 -11.48 2.87
N PRO A 622 21.71 -11.84 1.87
CA PRO A 622 22.31 -10.86 0.98
C PRO A 622 21.24 -10.12 0.18
N LEU A 623 21.08 -8.83 0.43
CA LEU A 623 20.13 -7.96 -0.27
C LEU A 623 20.89 -6.91 -1.08
N GLU A 624 20.40 -6.61 -2.27
CA GLU A 624 20.86 -5.52 -3.12
C GLU A 624 19.79 -4.45 -3.19
N VAL A 625 20.22 -3.19 -3.20
CA VAL A 625 19.34 -2.04 -3.24
C VAL A 625 19.84 -1.12 -4.34
N ASP A 626 19.03 -0.92 -5.35
CA ASP A 626 19.26 0.03 -6.43
C ASP A 626 18.89 1.43 -5.94
N VAL A 627 19.69 2.43 -6.31
CA VAL A 627 19.50 3.81 -5.86
C VAL A 627 19.38 4.73 -7.05
N GLU A 628 18.27 5.43 -7.14
CA GLU A 628 17.97 6.34 -8.23
C GLU A 628 17.54 7.70 -7.68
N MET A 629 18.09 8.78 -8.26
CA MET A 629 17.55 10.13 -8.06
C MET A 629 16.28 10.31 -8.88
N CYS A 630 15.28 10.90 -8.27
CA CYS A 630 14.00 11.19 -8.91
C CYS A 630 13.86 12.73 -9.01
N SER A 631 14.30 13.31 -10.11
CA SER A 631 14.23 14.75 -10.33
C SER A 631 13.80 15.05 -11.76
N PRO A 632 12.85 15.97 -11.99
CA PRO A 632 12.16 16.83 -11.00
C PRO A 632 10.99 16.15 -10.29
N SER A 633 10.72 14.88 -10.52
CA SER A 633 9.56 14.16 -9.94
C SER A 633 9.86 12.68 -9.73
N TRP A 634 8.98 11.98 -9.00
CA TRP A 634 9.08 10.53 -8.80
C TRP A 634 9.01 9.70 -10.11
N ALA A 635 8.48 10.26 -11.19
CA ALA A 635 8.45 9.59 -12.50
C ALA A 635 9.80 9.58 -13.22
N THR A 636 10.66 10.55 -12.93
CA THR A 636 11.94 10.76 -13.63
C THR A 636 13.08 10.19 -12.82
N LYS A 637 13.51 8.98 -13.16
CA LYS A 637 14.55 8.24 -12.44
C LYS A 637 15.87 8.25 -13.18
N GLN A 638 16.96 8.48 -12.45
CA GLN A 638 18.34 8.47 -12.93
C GLN A 638 19.21 7.78 -11.89
N ASP A 639 20.14 6.94 -12.33
CA ASP A 639 21.10 6.30 -11.43
C ASP A 639 21.80 7.33 -10.54
N PHE A 640 21.85 7.05 -9.25
CA PHE A 640 22.56 7.90 -8.31
C PHE A 640 24.06 7.87 -8.57
N THR A 641 24.61 9.02 -8.96
CA THR A 641 26.03 9.24 -9.03
C THR A 641 26.40 10.33 -8.01
N PRO A 642 27.28 10.06 -7.04
CA PRO A 642 27.71 11.08 -6.09
C PRO A 642 28.22 12.32 -6.82
N ILE A 643 27.69 13.49 -6.48
CA ILE A 643 28.17 14.76 -7.05
C ILE A 643 29.60 14.95 -6.58
N SER A 644 30.57 14.99 -7.50
CA SER A 644 31.97 15.28 -7.16
C SER A 644 32.03 16.67 -6.55
N ASN A 645 32.59 16.81 -5.34
CA ASN A 645 32.83 18.09 -4.69
C ASN A 645 33.97 18.89 -5.34
N GLU A 646 34.39 18.51 -6.55
CA GLU A 646 35.30 19.38 -7.32
C GLU A 646 34.48 20.56 -7.85
N PRO A 647 34.88 21.82 -7.54
CA PRO A 647 34.26 22.97 -8.15
C PRO A 647 34.42 22.80 -9.66
N SER A 648 33.31 22.72 -10.39
CA SER A 648 33.34 22.82 -11.83
C SER A 648 34.00 24.20 -12.14
N TYR A 649 35.23 24.17 -12.57
CA TYR A 649 35.85 25.34 -13.21
C TYR A 649 35.00 25.58 -14.46
N VAL A 650 34.14 26.57 -14.38
CA VAL A 650 33.60 27.22 -15.55
C VAL A 650 34.84 27.85 -16.19
N GLU A 651 35.31 27.30 -17.30
CA GLU A 651 36.24 27.98 -18.16
C GLU A 651 35.59 29.34 -18.50
N GLU A 652 36.07 30.42 -17.86
CA GLU A 652 35.77 31.76 -18.29
C GLU A 652 36.27 31.86 -19.73
N TRP A 653 35.34 31.93 -20.67
CA TRP A 653 35.61 32.33 -22.03
C TRP A 653 36.17 33.75 -21.98
N ALA A 654 37.49 33.84 -21.96
CA ALA A 654 38.19 35.12 -22.14
C ALA A 654 37.77 35.68 -23.51
N ILE A 655 36.93 36.71 -23.47
CA ILE A 655 36.66 37.53 -24.65
C ILE A 655 37.93 38.30 -24.95
N ASP A 656 38.62 37.89 -26.01
CA ASP A 656 39.78 38.60 -26.54
C ASP A 656 39.30 39.93 -27.15
N TRP A 657 39.67 41.01 -26.48
CA TRP A 657 39.46 42.37 -26.95
C TRP A 657 40.76 42.89 -27.59
N SER A 658 41.27 42.27 -28.66
CA SER A 658 42.32 42.89 -29.48
C SER A 658 41.81 43.33 -30.84
#